data_03c8f3e8b5fe3578baadb0b3b00a8ab8
#
_entry.id   03c8f3e8b5fe3578baadb0b3b00a8ab8
#
_cell.length_a   1.000
_cell.length_b   1.000
_cell.length_c   1.000
_cell.angle_alpha   90.00
_cell.angle_beta   90.00
_cell.angle_gamma   90.00
#
_symmetry.space_group_name_H-M   'P 1'
#
loop_
_entity.id
_entity.type
_entity.pdbx_description
1 polymer ?
#
loop_
_entity_poly.entity_id
_entity_poly.type
_entity_poly.pdbx_seq_one_letter_code
_entity_poly.pdbx_strand_id
1 'polypeptide(L)'
;MIKIRAVIEHITFQNNENGYSIMRAKVKDHSDLVTLVGTMLDVPVGSVLLCEGDWKIDRKYGQQFVVDSFEEVMPATIYGIEKYLGSGLVKGIGPKFAQLIVRQFGTDTIEVIETDIEQLYEVPGIGKKRVEKIRESWDKQKDIKNVMLFLQGYGVSTAYAAKIYRCYGKESIDKVNENPYRLADDIWGIGFKTADGIASKMGYEKNDLRRCKSGLTYTLSQLSDDGHVYAEQEQLLKSAMELLEADQDSIVMAMKEMVESEQLIMDGDVIYLPPFYYAEIGAANKLKNLMGTMATKSVPIQPNIEAITLMTGIEYDEVQVDAIRQAVNSKVMVLTGGPGTGKTTTTQGIIAALKEMGLRILLAAPTGRAAKRMSEATGMEAKTIHRLLEYNPADGYKRNDENPIEGDVLIVDECSMIDILLMNNLVKALSENMRLILVGDIDQLPSVGAGNVLRDIIESERVPVVRLTRIFRQAQSSRIVMSAHAINEGKFPDISNGMNTDFFFIRNEDADNVATAIVNLVKNRLPKSYHLPLSDIQVLTPMQRGVVGSANLNLVLQEALNPTKEGLSRGGYNFRKGDRVMQIHNNYDKEVFNGDLGYIESVNTEDRTLVVNFEDRMVEYEVSELDELSLAYATTIHKAQGSEYPIVVMPVLMKHYVMLQRNLIYTGITRAKKICVLIGSPRALAYAIHNLTVSDRNTKLKERLQQEHREL
;
A
#
# COMPACT_ATOMS: atom_id res chain seq x y z
N MET A 1 -24.99 -31.62 -13.70
CA MET A 1 -25.07 -30.15 -13.76
C MET A 1 -26.53 -29.75 -13.90
N ILE A 2 -27.02 -29.03 -12.97
CA ILE A 2 -28.41 -28.53 -12.91
C ILE A 2 -28.39 -27.06 -13.31
N LYS A 3 -29.38 -26.61 -14.10
CA LYS A 3 -29.56 -25.19 -14.44
C LYS A 3 -30.67 -24.61 -13.58
N ILE A 4 -30.36 -23.51 -12.89
CA ILE A 4 -31.35 -22.76 -12.14
C ILE A 4 -31.34 -21.28 -12.55
N ARG A 5 -32.52 -20.65 -12.54
CA ARG A 5 -32.66 -19.21 -12.73
C ARG A 5 -32.90 -18.55 -11.37
N ALA A 6 -32.01 -17.66 -11.01
CA ALA A 6 -31.96 -17.07 -9.69
C ALA A 6 -32.00 -15.53 -9.76
N VAL A 7 -32.84 -14.89 -8.95
CA VAL A 7 -32.84 -13.44 -8.76
C VAL A 7 -32.09 -13.12 -7.48
N ILE A 8 -31.04 -12.34 -7.56
CA ILE A 8 -30.20 -12.03 -6.41
C ILE A 8 -30.92 -11.04 -5.50
N GLU A 9 -31.21 -11.48 -4.27
CA GLU A 9 -31.85 -10.65 -3.24
C GLU A 9 -30.85 -10.00 -2.30
N HIS A 10 -29.76 -10.72 -1.97
CA HIS A 10 -28.78 -10.27 -1.01
C HIS A 10 -27.42 -10.92 -1.24
N ILE A 11 -26.34 -10.13 -1.13
CA ILE A 11 -24.97 -10.62 -1.16
C ILE A 11 -24.52 -10.79 0.28
N THR A 12 -24.28 -12.04 0.69
CA THR A 12 -23.85 -12.37 2.05
C THR A 12 -22.34 -12.21 2.20
N PHE A 13 -21.59 -12.60 1.16
CA PHE A 13 -20.13 -12.49 1.12
C PHE A 13 -19.67 -12.36 -0.33
N GLN A 14 -18.66 -11.54 -0.55
CA GLN A 14 -17.98 -11.42 -1.85
C GLN A 14 -16.51 -11.11 -1.63
N ASN A 15 -15.64 -11.90 -2.26
CA ASN A 15 -14.21 -11.65 -2.28
C ASN A 15 -13.84 -11.03 -3.63
N ASN A 16 -13.45 -9.77 -3.62
CA ASN A 16 -13.17 -9.01 -4.83
C ASN A 16 -11.86 -9.43 -5.54
N GLU A 17 -10.96 -10.15 -4.85
CA GLU A 17 -9.70 -10.61 -5.46
C GLU A 17 -9.89 -11.86 -6.33
N ASN A 18 -10.71 -12.81 -5.90
CA ASN A 18 -10.90 -14.10 -6.58
C ASN A 18 -12.35 -14.34 -7.06
N GLY A 19 -13.26 -13.39 -6.80
CA GLY A 19 -14.66 -13.48 -7.22
C GLY A 19 -15.52 -14.44 -6.43
N TYR A 20 -14.97 -15.12 -5.40
CA TYR A 20 -15.76 -16.04 -4.59
C TYR A 20 -16.87 -15.32 -3.86
N SER A 21 -18.09 -15.73 -4.09
CA SER A 21 -19.29 -15.06 -3.59
C SER A 21 -20.27 -16.03 -2.95
N ILE A 22 -20.95 -15.58 -1.91
CA ILE A 22 -22.07 -16.23 -1.28
C ILE A 22 -23.25 -15.28 -1.36
N MET A 23 -24.29 -15.68 -2.09
CA MET A 23 -25.45 -14.84 -2.36
C MET A 23 -26.74 -15.57 -1.95
N ARG A 24 -27.74 -14.78 -1.55
CA ARG A 24 -29.10 -15.28 -1.30
C ARG A 24 -29.97 -14.87 -2.47
N ALA A 25 -30.57 -15.86 -3.13
CA ALA A 25 -31.31 -15.65 -4.35
C ALA A 25 -32.69 -16.29 -4.28
N LYS A 26 -33.66 -15.67 -4.95
CA LYS A 26 -34.98 -16.25 -5.17
C LYS A 26 -34.94 -17.12 -6.42
N VAL A 27 -35.24 -18.39 -6.26
CA VAL A 27 -35.26 -19.39 -7.34
C VAL A 27 -36.69 -19.88 -7.53
N LYS A 28 -37.11 -20.08 -8.79
CA LYS A 28 -38.44 -20.62 -9.09
C LYS A 28 -38.60 -21.99 -8.44
N ASP A 29 -39.78 -22.26 -7.89
CA ASP A 29 -40.14 -23.52 -7.22
C ASP A 29 -39.46 -23.74 -5.85
N HIS A 30 -38.80 -22.71 -5.28
CA HIS A 30 -38.31 -22.70 -3.90
C HIS A 30 -39.03 -21.63 -3.10
N SER A 31 -39.57 -21.99 -1.94
CA SER A 31 -40.29 -21.07 -1.03
C SER A 31 -39.33 -20.12 -0.32
N ASP A 32 -38.13 -20.62 0.01
CA ASP A 32 -37.09 -19.89 0.74
C ASP A 32 -35.97 -19.42 -0.20
N LEU A 33 -35.21 -18.42 0.27
CA LEU A 33 -34.06 -17.95 -0.46
C LEU A 33 -32.97 -19.04 -0.52
N VAL A 34 -32.54 -19.36 -1.72
CA VAL A 34 -31.47 -20.32 -1.98
C VAL A 34 -30.11 -19.63 -1.79
N THR A 35 -29.18 -20.32 -1.13
CA THR A 35 -27.80 -19.86 -1.02
C THR A 35 -27.03 -20.31 -2.25
N LEU A 36 -26.54 -19.35 -3.05
CA LEU A 36 -25.63 -19.59 -4.16
C LEU A 36 -24.19 -19.41 -3.68
N VAL A 37 -23.32 -20.33 -4.03
CA VAL A 37 -21.89 -20.29 -3.66
C VAL A 37 -21.05 -20.57 -4.90
N GLY A 38 -20.14 -19.69 -5.25
CA GLY A 38 -19.28 -19.87 -6.41
C GLY A 38 -18.47 -18.63 -6.74
N THR A 39 -17.73 -18.67 -7.85
CA THR A 39 -17.01 -17.49 -8.34
C THR A 39 -17.96 -16.63 -9.18
N MET A 40 -18.58 -15.63 -8.53
CA MET A 40 -19.56 -14.72 -9.14
C MET A 40 -19.19 -13.29 -8.75
N LEU A 41 -18.27 -12.69 -9.52
CA LEU A 41 -17.74 -11.37 -9.22
C LEU A 41 -18.73 -10.29 -9.69
N ASP A 42 -18.93 -9.25 -8.85
CA ASP A 42 -19.71 -8.04 -9.13
C ASP A 42 -21.13 -8.25 -9.68
N VAL A 43 -21.80 -9.28 -9.22
CA VAL A 43 -23.23 -9.45 -9.48
C VAL A 43 -24.02 -8.55 -8.52
N PRO A 44 -24.69 -7.49 -9.01
CA PRO A 44 -25.45 -6.60 -8.14
C PRO A 44 -26.73 -7.28 -7.62
N VAL A 45 -27.20 -6.78 -6.50
CA VAL A 45 -28.55 -7.15 -6.01
C VAL A 45 -29.59 -6.75 -7.05
N GLY A 46 -30.52 -7.65 -7.37
CA GLY A 46 -31.54 -7.46 -8.41
C GLY A 46 -31.20 -8.11 -9.76
N SER A 47 -29.94 -8.55 -9.96
CA SER A 47 -29.59 -9.31 -11.18
C SER A 47 -30.31 -10.64 -11.26
N VAL A 48 -30.60 -11.07 -12.47
CA VAL A 48 -31.12 -12.39 -12.78
C VAL A 48 -30.02 -13.25 -13.38
N LEU A 49 -29.68 -14.33 -12.71
CA LEU A 49 -28.63 -15.24 -13.14
C LEU A 49 -29.24 -16.57 -13.64
N LEU A 50 -28.72 -17.05 -14.74
CA LEU A 50 -28.86 -18.45 -15.15
C LEU A 50 -27.61 -19.19 -14.67
N CYS A 51 -27.72 -19.91 -13.56
CA CYS A 51 -26.61 -20.62 -12.94
C CYS A 51 -26.62 -22.09 -13.33
N GLU A 52 -25.44 -22.63 -13.70
CA GLU A 52 -25.18 -24.03 -13.84
C GLU A 52 -24.33 -24.53 -12.67
N GLY A 53 -24.68 -25.66 -12.07
CA GLY A 53 -23.98 -26.18 -10.91
C GLY A 53 -24.67 -27.37 -10.28
N ASP A 54 -24.35 -27.65 -9.02
CA ASP A 54 -24.90 -28.78 -8.28
C ASP A 54 -25.27 -28.40 -6.83
N TRP A 55 -26.29 -29.08 -6.30
CA TRP A 55 -26.69 -28.93 -4.92
C TRP A 55 -25.71 -29.65 -3.99
N LYS A 56 -25.22 -28.94 -2.97
CA LYS A 56 -24.38 -29.51 -1.91
C LYS A 56 -24.93 -29.16 -0.54
N ILE A 57 -24.72 -30.06 0.41
CA ILE A 57 -25.10 -29.83 1.81
C ILE A 57 -23.82 -29.51 2.59
N ASP A 58 -23.74 -28.26 3.06
CA ASP A 58 -22.68 -27.84 3.97
C ASP A 58 -23.08 -28.19 5.41
N ARG A 59 -22.14 -28.73 6.20
CA ARG A 59 -22.41 -29.17 7.60
C ARG A 59 -22.81 -28.02 8.54
N LYS A 60 -22.42 -26.79 8.24
CA LYS A 60 -22.66 -25.61 9.06
C LYS A 60 -23.76 -24.70 8.52
N TYR A 61 -23.88 -24.62 7.18
CA TYR A 61 -24.74 -23.65 6.51
C TYR A 61 -25.92 -24.27 5.76
N GLY A 62 -26.08 -25.59 5.81
CA GLY A 62 -27.20 -26.30 5.21
C GLY A 62 -27.07 -26.47 3.69
N GLN A 63 -28.22 -26.58 3.01
CA GLN A 63 -28.28 -26.81 1.58
C GLN A 63 -27.87 -25.56 0.79
N GLN A 64 -26.92 -25.70 -0.13
CA GLN A 64 -26.39 -24.63 -0.97
C GLN A 64 -26.33 -25.11 -2.44
N PHE A 65 -26.47 -24.18 -3.37
CA PHE A 65 -26.22 -24.43 -4.78
C PHE A 65 -24.83 -23.91 -5.13
N VAL A 66 -23.93 -24.83 -5.47
CA VAL A 66 -22.56 -24.48 -5.89
C VAL A 66 -22.57 -24.18 -7.37
N VAL A 67 -22.26 -22.93 -7.71
CA VAL A 67 -22.28 -22.41 -9.07
C VAL A 67 -20.92 -22.68 -9.72
N ASP A 68 -20.91 -23.45 -10.80
CA ASP A 68 -19.74 -23.71 -11.62
C ASP A 68 -19.61 -22.66 -12.73
N SER A 69 -20.73 -22.27 -13.34
CA SER A 69 -20.81 -21.17 -14.32
C SER A 69 -22.14 -20.42 -14.17
N PHE A 70 -22.15 -19.16 -14.58
CA PHE A 70 -23.35 -18.34 -14.59
C PHE A 70 -23.37 -17.37 -15.77
N GLU A 71 -24.57 -17.03 -16.19
CA GLU A 71 -24.85 -15.98 -17.17
C GLU A 71 -25.86 -15.00 -16.57
N GLU A 72 -25.56 -13.70 -16.63
CA GLU A 72 -26.53 -12.67 -16.26
C GLU A 72 -27.49 -12.46 -17.43
N VAL A 73 -28.77 -12.71 -17.19
CA VAL A 73 -29.82 -12.63 -18.20
C VAL A 73 -30.82 -11.54 -17.88
N MET A 74 -31.41 -10.94 -18.93
CA MET A 74 -32.46 -9.96 -18.70
C MET A 74 -33.66 -10.60 -17.99
N PRO A 75 -34.24 -9.90 -17.02
CA PRO A 75 -35.37 -10.42 -16.27
C PRO A 75 -36.59 -10.59 -17.18
N ALA A 76 -37.15 -11.78 -17.20
CA ALA A 76 -38.35 -12.10 -17.96
C ALA A 76 -39.64 -12.17 -17.09
N THR A 77 -39.52 -11.90 -15.80
CA THR A 77 -40.67 -11.88 -14.89
C THR A 77 -40.91 -10.47 -14.36
N ILE A 78 -42.16 -10.11 -14.10
CA ILE A 78 -42.55 -8.83 -13.50
C ILE A 78 -41.68 -8.49 -12.26
N TYR A 79 -41.53 -9.48 -11.38
CA TYR A 79 -40.70 -9.32 -10.18
C TYR A 79 -39.23 -9.06 -10.49
N GLY A 80 -38.65 -9.79 -11.44
CA GLY A 80 -37.26 -9.59 -11.85
C GLY A 80 -37.03 -8.24 -12.53
N ILE A 81 -37.97 -7.79 -13.38
CA ILE A 81 -37.90 -6.48 -14.04
C ILE A 81 -37.99 -5.35 -12.99
N GLU A 82 -38.91 -5.46 -12.03
CA GLU A 82 -39.05 -4.48 -10.94
C GLU A 82 -37.75 -4.35 -10.13
N LYS A 83 -37.18 -5.47 -9.71
CA LYS A 83 -35.92 -5.49 -8.95
C LYS A 83 -34.74 -4.95 -9.76
N TYR A 84 -34.62 -5.34 -11.03
CA TYR A 84 -33.57 -4.86 -11.92
C TYR A 84 -33.63 -3.33 -12.10
N LEU A 85 -34.80 -2.79 -12.43
CA LEU A 85 -34.97 -1.35 -12.60
C LEU A 85 -34.80 -0.57 -11.29
N GLY A 86 -35.25 -1.15 -10.17
CA GLY A 86 -35.16 -0.53 -8.84
C GLY A 86 -33.81 -0.65 -8.14
N SER A 87 -32.87 -1.41 -8.69
CA SER A 87 -31.54 -1.66 -8.10
C SER A 87 -30.59 -0.45 -8.09
N GLY A 88 -30.96 0.64 -8.82
CA GLY A 88 -30.09 1.81 -9.04
C GLY A 88 -29.16 1.69 -10.25
N LEU A 89 -29.18 0.58 -10.96
CA LEU A 89 -28.44 0.39 -12.22
C LEU A 89 -28.90 1.38 -13.28
N VAL A 90 -30.21 1.65 -13.36
CA VAL A 90 -30.75 2.65 -14.30
C VAL A 90 -30.97 3.97 -13.55
N LYS A 91 -30.12 4.96 -13.81
CA LYS A 91 -30.25 6.29 -13.20
C LYS A 91 -31.61 6.93 -13.57
N GLY A 92 -32.33 7.40 -12.57
CA GLY A 92 -33.66 7.99 -12.74
C GLY A 92 -34.80 7.05 -12.40
N ILE A 93 -34.55 5.75 -12.19
CA ILE A 93 -35.52 4.77 -11.70
C ILE A 93 -35.08 4.28 -10.33
N GLY A 94 -35.80 4.68 -9.28
CA GLY A 94 -35.70 4.08 -7.94
C GLY A 94 -36.79 3.01 -7.74
N PRO A 95 -36.78 2.28 -6.59
CA PRO A 95 -37.73 1.18 -6.34
C PRO A 95 -39.20 1.56 -6.55
N LYS A 96 -39.60 2.76 -6.11
CA LYS A 96 -40.97 3.26 -6.25
C LYS A 96 -41.37 3.46 -7.72
N PHE A 97 -40.46 4.01 -8.55
CA PHE A 97 -40.74 4.21 -9.96
C PHE A 97 -40.64 2.91 -10.75
N ALA A 98 -39.75 2.00 -10.38
CA ALA A 98 -39.71 0.65 -10.94
C ALA A 98 -41.06 -0.07 -10.79
N GLN A 99 -41.67 0.00 -9.60
CA GLN A 99 -43.00 -0.57 -9.37
C GLN A 99 -44.07 0.09 -10.27
N LEU A 100 -44.08 1.41 -10.39
CA LEU A 100 -45.07 2.12 -11.21
C LEU A 100 -44.90 1.77 -12.70
N ILE A 101 -43.68 1.75 -13.21
CA ILE A 101 -43.40 1.40 -14.60
C ILE A 101 -43.81 -0.04 -14.89
N VAL A 102 -43.40 -0.98 -14.05
CA VAL A 102 -43.68 -2.40 -14.26
C VAL A 102 -45.18 -2.70 -14.07
N ARG A 103 -45.87 -1.95 -13.20
CA ARG A 103 -47.32 -2.06 -13.06
C ARG A 103 -48.07 -1.60 -14.32
N GLN A 104 -47.54 -0.58 -15.05
CA GLN A 104 -48.13 -0.04 -16.27
C GLN A 104 -47.87 -0.96 -17.48
N PHE A 105 -46.63 -1.44 -17.65
CA PHE A 105 -46.19 -2.11 -18.86
C PHE A 105 -45.96 -3.62 -18.68
N GLY A 106 -45.99 -4.14 -17.46
CA GLY A 106 -45.84 -5.58 -17.19
C GLY A 106 -44.51 -6.13 -17.67
N THR A 107 -44.56 -7.25 -18.39
CA THR A 107 -43.40 -7.91 -19.01
C THR A 107 -42.78 -7.13 -20.16
N ASP A 108 -43.57 -6.21 -20.79
CA ASP A 108 -43.14 -5.46 -21.94
C ASP A 108 -42.33 -4.22 -21.56
N THR A 109 -42.13 -3.98 -20.25
CA THR A 109 -41.40 -2.83 -19.70
C THR A 109 -40.03 -2.63 -20.34
N ILE A 110 -39.29 -3.71 -20.52
CA ILE A 110 -37.94 -3.63 -21.12
C ILE A 110 -38.04 -3.24 -22.60
N GLU A 111 -38.97 -3.84 -23.32
CA GLU A 111 -39.20 -3.52 -24.74
C GLU A 111 -39.65 -2.06 -24.92
N VAL A 112 -40.50 -1.55 -24.08
CA VAL A 112 -40.90 -0.15 -24.05
C VAL A 112 -39.72 0.80 -23.84
N ILE A 113 -38.84 0.49 -22.86
CA ILE A 113 -37.64 1.30 -22.63
C ILE A 113 -36.67 1.26 -23.83
N GLU A 114 -36.57 0.13 -24.52
CA GLU A 114 -35.65 -0.06 -25.65
C GLU A 114 -36.17 0.53 -26.97
N THR A 115 -37.48 0.41 -27.21
CA THR A 115 -38.07 0.75 -28.54
C THR A 115 -38.81 2.09 -28.56
N ASP A 116 -39.52 2.42 -27.47
CA ASP A 116 -40.33 3.63 -27.38
C ASP A 116 -40.38 4.15 -25.91
N ILE A 117 -39.24 4.67 -25.46
CA ILE A 117 -39.07 5.19 -24.11
C ILE A 117 -40.03 6.36 -23.77
N GLU A 118 -40.63 7.00 -24.79
CA GLU A 118 -41.55 8.11 -24.60
C GLU A 118 -42.87 7.66 -23.95
N GLN A 119 -43.23 6.38 -24.10
CA GLN A 119 -44.40 5.82 -23.37
C GLN A 119 -44.25 5.93 -21.85
N LEU A 120 -43.03 6.08 -21.32
CA LEU A 120 -42.83 6.33 -19.88
C LEU A 120 -43.49 7.62 -19.38
N TYR A 121 -43.85 8.55 -20.26
CA TYR A 121 -44.64 9.73 -19.86
C TYR A 121 -46.05 9.37 -19.35
N GLU A 122 -46.57 8.21 -19.70
CA GLU A 122 -47.86 7.73 -19.22
C GLU A 122 -47.81 7.33 -17.73
N VAL A 123 -46.59 7.12 -17.19
CA VAL A 123 -46.40 6.74 -15.78
C VAL A 123 -46.45 7.98 -14.89
N PRO A 124 -47.33 8.03 -13.89
CA PRO A 124 -47.45 9.17 -12.99
C PRO A 124 -46.14 9.55 -12.32
N GLY A 125 -45.70 10.82 -12.48
CA GLY A 125 -44.47 11.35 -11.86
C GLY A 125 -43.20 11.16 -12.70
N ILE A 126 -43.30 10.63 -13.91
CA ILE A 126 -42.20 10.57 -14.88
C ILE A 126 -42.35 11.71 -15.88
N GLY A 127 -41.53 12.75 -15.77
CA GLY A 127 -41.49 13.89 -16.68
C GLY A 127 -40.24 13.83 -17.58
N LYS A 128 -40.18 14.81 -18.53
CA LYS A 128 -39.18 14.89 -19.61
C LYS A 128 -37.73 14.71 -19.11
N LYS A 129 -37.34 15.42 -18.05
CA LYS A 129 -35.97 15.32 -17.48
C LYS A 129 -35.64 13.92 -16.94
N ARG A 130 -36.65 13.17 -16.49
CA ARG A 130 -36.42 11.81 -15.97
C ARG A 130 -36.33 10.84 -17.14
N VAL A 131 -37.15 10.94 -18.17
CA VAL A 131 -37.04 10.11 -19.36
C VAL A 131 -35.72 10.30 -20.06
N GLU A 132 -35.22 11.54 -20.16
CA GLU A 132 -33.86 11.81 -20.69
C GLU A 132 -32.77 11.11 -19.86
N LYS A 133 -32.83 11.19 -18.53
CA LYS A 133 -31.88 10.48 -17.64
C LYS A 133 -31.94 8.97 -17.80
N ILE A 134 -33.15 8.41 -17.93
CA ILE A 134 -33.36 6.98 -18.13
C ILE A 134 -32.76 6.57 -19.47
N ARG A 135 -33.02 7.33 -20.55
CA ARG A 135 -32.48 7.10 -21.89
C ARG A 135 -30.94 7.07 -21.88
N GLU A 136 -30.33 8.13 -21.38
CA GLU A 136 -28.86 8.22 -21.30
C GLU A 136 -28.26 7.07 -20.48
N SER A 137 -28.92 6.69 -19.39
CA SER A 137 -28.45 5.59 -18.54
C SER A 137 -28.63 4.23 -19.22
N TRP A 138 -29.73 4.04 -19.95
CA TRP A 138 -30.03 2.82 -20.70
C TRP A 138 -29.07 2.63 -21.88
N ASP A 139 -28.81 3.68 -22.66
CA ASP A 139 -27.87 3.63 -23.77
C ASP A 139 -26.46 3.33 -23.32
N LYS A 140 -26.02 3.94 -22.19
CA LYS A 140 -24.75 3.61 -21.57
C LYS A 140 -24.67 2.15 -21.13
N GLN A 141 -25.76 1.60 -20.57
CA GLN A 141 -25.80 0.19 -20.16
C GLN A 141 -25.78 -0.77 -21.35
N LYS A 142 -26.39 -0.39 -22.48
CA LYS A 142 -26.34 -1.20 -23.69
C LYS A 142 -24.93 -1.31 -24.25
N ASP A 143 -24.18 -0.19 -24.27
CA ASP A 143 -22.78 -0.18 -24.67
C ASP A 143 -21.91 -1.00 -23.69
N ILE A 144 -22.13 -0.82 -22.38
CA ILE A 144 -21.47 -1.62 -21.34
C ILE A 144 -21.78 -3.11 -21.51
N LYS A 145 -23.05 -3.46 -21.74
CA LYS A 145 -23.48 -4.85 -21.95
C LYS A 145 -22.82 -5.50 -23.15
N ASN A 146 -22.66 -4.78 -24.26
CA ASN A 146 -21.96 -5.27 -25.43
C ASN A 146 -20.48 -5.56 -25.14
N VAL A 147 -19.80 -4.64 -24.43
CA VAL A 147 -18.41 -4.84 -23.98
C VAL A 147 -18.32 -5.99 -23.00
N MET A 148 -19.27 -6.10 -22.06
CA MET A 148 -19.33 -7.20 -21.11
C MET A 148 -19.50 -8.55 -21.79
N LEU A 149 -20.45 -8.66 -22.73
CA LEU A 149 -20.69 -9.89 -23.51
C LEU A 149 -19.46 -10.30 -24.32
N PHE A 150 -18.82 -9.34 -24.98
CA PHE A 150 -17.57 -9.57 -25.70
C PHE A 150 -16.48 -10.12 -24.78
N LEU A 151 -16.23 -9.44 -23.67
CA LEU A 151 -15.17 -9.81 -22.73
C LEU A 151 -15.49 -11.11 -21.96
N GLN A 152 -16.76 -11.34 -21.61
CA GLN A 152 -17.21 -12.61 -21.00
C GLN A 152 -16.97 -13.80 -21.93
N GLY A 153 -17.11 -13.64 -23.24
CA GLY A 153 -16.73 -14.63 -24.22
C GLY A 153 -15.27 -15.08 -24.10
N TYR A 154 -14.41 -14.20 -23.59
CA TYR A 154 -13.02 -14.49 -23.26
C TYR A 154 -12.77 -14.77 -21.77
N GLY A 155 -13.84 -14.92 -20.97
CA GLY A 155 -13.79 -15.29 -19.54
C GLY A 155 -13.33 -14.15 -18.62
N VAL A 156 -13.54 -12.89 -19.03
CA VAL A 156 -13.29 -11.71 -18.21
C VAL A 156 -14.49 -11.46 -17.30
N SER A 157 -14.24 -11.14 -16.04
CA SER A 157 -15.30 -10.80 -15.10
C SER A 157 -16.00 -9.49 -15.46
N THR A 158 -17.26 -9.37 -15.04
CA THR A 158 -18.07 -8.14 -15.19
C THR A 158 -17.41 -6.89 -14.60
N ALA A 159 -16.67 -7.04 -13.49
CA ALA A 159 -15.94 -5.94 -12.87
C ALA A 159 -14.84 -5.38 -13.76
N TYR A 160 -14.05 -6.26 -14.35
CA TYR A 160 -13.02 -5.82 -15.29
C TYR A 160 -13.62 -5.23 -16.55
N ALA A 161 -14.71 -5.80 -17.07
CA ALA A 161 -15.43 -5.23 -18.22
C ALA A 161 -15.94 -3.81 -17.95
N ALA A 162 -16.48 -3.55 -16.75
CA ALA A 162 -16.90 -2.22 -16.34
C ALA A 162 -15.72 -1.23 -16.22
N LYS A 163 -14.56 -1.68 -15.70
CA LYS A 163 -13.34 -0.86 -15.67
C LYS A 163 -12.82 -0.53 -17.07
N ILE A 164 -12.80 -1.53 -17.97
CA ILE A 164 -12.38 -1.39 -19.36
C ILE A 164 -13.29 -0.37 -20.07
N TYR A 165 -14.61 -0.49 -19.92
CA TYR A 165 -15.54 0.46 -20.49
C TYR A 165 -15.39 1.87 -19.91
N ARG A 166 -15.11 2.01 -18.62
CA ARG A 166 -14.87 3.32 -17.99
C ARG A 166 -13.63 4.00 -18.55
N CYS A 167 -12.59 3.21 -18.89
CA CYS A 167 -11.34 3.73 -19.45
C CYS A 167 -11.46 4.07 -20.93
N TYR A 168 -12.03 3.18 -21.74
CA TYR A 168 -12.02 3.29 -23.20
C TYR A 168 -13.38 3.63 -23.82
N GLY A 169 -14.45 3.60 -23.05
CA GLY A 169 -15.80 3.85 -23.56
C GLY A 169 -16.20 2.91 -24.68
N LYS A 170 -16.71 3.48 -25.77
CA LYS A 170 -17.16 2.71 -26.97
C LYS A 170 -16.01 2.03 -27.73
N GLU A 171 -14.78 2.51 -27.58
CA GLU A 171 -13.61 1.94 -28.23
C GLU A 171 -13.05 0.70 -27.51
N SER A 172 -13.68 0.25 -26.40
CA SER A 172 -13.19 -0.86 -25.57
C SER A 172 -12.92 -2.13 -26.37
N ILE A 173 -13.85 -2.52 -27.24
CA ILE A 173 -13.73 -3.75 -28.04
C ILE A 173 -12.58 -3.64 -29.04
N ASP A 174 -12.50 -2.51 -29.74
CA ASP A 174 -11.47 -2.28 -30.77
C ASP A 174 -10.08 -2.25 -30.14
N LYS A 175 -9.90 -1.54 -29.03
CA LYS A 175 -8.62 -1.47 -28.31
C LYS A 175 -8.16 -2.81 -27.74
N VAL A 176 -9.10 -3.60 -27.20
CA VAL A 176 -8.78 -4.94 -26.69
C VAL A 176 -8.43 -5.89 -27.84
N ASN A 177 -9.13 -5.81 -28.99
CA ASN A 177 -8.81 -6.59 -30.19
C ASN A 177 -7.45 -6.20 -30.80
N GLU A 178 -7.12 -4.91 -30.81
CA GLU A 178 -5.82 -4.44 -31.30
C GLU A 178 -4.66 -4.94 -30.45
N ASN A 179 -4.76 -4.76 -29.15
CA ASN A 179 -3.73 -5.21 -28.21
C ASN A 179 -4.30 -5.41 -26.78
N PRO A 180 -4.62 -6.65 -26.35
CA PRO A 180 -5.18 -6.92 -25.04
C PRO A 180 -4.21 -6.60 -23.88
N TYR A 181 -2.91 -6.53 -24.14
CA TYR A 181 -1.91 -6.22 -23.11
C TYR A 181 -1.95 -4.76 -22.66
N ARG A 182 -2.52 -3.86 -23.46
CA ARG A 182 -2.79 -2.48 -23.02
C ARG A 182 -3.66 -2.39 -21.78
N LEU A 183 -4.47 -3.40 -21.51
CA LEU A 183 -5.27 -3.46 -20.29
C LEU A 183 -4.42 -3.42 -19.02
N ALA A 184 -3.21 -4.01 -19.07
CA ALA A 184 -2.30 -4.01 -17.95
C ALA A 184 -1.59 -2.67 -17.77
N ASP A 185 -1.38 -1.92 -18.84
CA ASP A 185 -0.71 -0.62 -18.83
C ASP A 185 -1.69 0.51 -18.47
N ASP A 186 -2.91 0.48 -19.02
CA ASP A 186 -3.87 1.59 -18.97
C ASP A 186 -4.87 1.50 -17.80
N ILE A 187 -5.09 0.31 -17.21
CA ILE A 187 -6.16 0.09 -16.23
C ILE A 187 -5.63 -0.43 -14.90
N TRP A 188 -5.68 0.43 -13.90
CA TRP A 188 -5.29 0.04 -12.55
C TRP A 188 -6.08 -1.16 -12.03
N GLY A 189 -5.36 -2.20 -11.55
CA GLY A 189 -5.90 -3.44 -11.04
C GLY A 189 -6.14 -4.53 -12.10
N ILE A 190 -5.83 -4.28 -13.39
CA ILE A 190 -5.66 -5.32 -14.40
C ILE A 190 -4.17 -5.52 -14.60
N GLY A 191 -3.61 -6.59 -14.05
CA GLY A 191 -2.19 -6.91 -14.23
C GLY A 191 -1.95 -7.77 -15.48
N PHE A 192 -0.67 -7.95 -15.82
CA PHE A 192 -0.22 -8.78 -16.95
C PHE A 192 -0.90 -10.15 -17.02
N LYS A 193 -0.97 -10.88 -15.89
CA LYS A 193 -1.59 -12.22 -15.86
C LYS A 193 -3.05 -12.25 -16.28
N THR A 194 -3.80 -11.20 -15.94
CA THR A 194 -5.21 -11.06 -16.35
C THR A 194 -5.28 -10.74 -17.85
N ALA A 195 -4.48 -9.81 -18.32
CA ALA A 195 -4.40 -9.45 -19.73
C ALA A 195 -3.94 -10.63 -20.60
N ASP A 196 -2.96 -11.39 -20.13
CA ASP A 196 -2.43 -12.60 -20.78
C ASP A 196 -3.47 -13.73 -20.86
N GLY A 197 -4.27 -13.89 -19.80
CA GLY A 197 -5.40 -14.81 -19.80
C GLY A 197 -6.48 -14.45 -20.82
N ILE A 198 -6.74 -13.17 -21.05
CA ILE A 198 -7.65 -12.67 -22.09
C ILE A 198 -7.04 -12.91 -23.48
N ALA A 199 -5.79 -12.50 -23.68
CA ALA A 199 -5.07 -12.65 -24.95
C ALA A 199 -4.98 -14.12 -25.39
N SER A 200 -4.68 -15.02 -24.45
CA SER A 200 -4.63 -16.47 -24.73
C SER A 200 -5.97 -17.02 -25.25
N LYS A 201 -7.10 -16.58 -24.67
CA LYS A 201 -8.43 -16.96 -25.13
C LYS A 201 -8.82 -16.31 -26.46
N MET A 202 -8.24 -15.16 -26.78
CA MET A 202 -8.36 -14.49 -28.08
C MET A 202 -7.50 -15.16 -29.16
N GLY A 203 -6.68 -16.17 -28.81
CA GLY A 203 -5.85 -16.93 -29.74
C GLY A 203 -4.46 -16.38 -29.96
N TYR A 204 -3.97 -15.49 -29.06
CA TYR A 204 -2.58 -15.04 -29.11
C TYR A 204 -1.63 -16.18 -28.76
N GLU A 205 -0.60 -16.36 -29.56
CA GLU A 205 0.41 -17.38 -29.38
C GLU A 205 1.41 -17.03 -28.26
N LYS A 206 2.06 -18.06 -27.70
CA LYS A 206 3.05 -17.88 -26.61
C LYS A 206 4.21 -16.94 -27.00
N ASN A 207 4.60 -16.98 -28.27
CA ASN A 207 5.70 -16.21 -28.83
C ASN A 207 5.27 -14.87 -29.47
N ASP A 208 4.00 -14.45 -29.31
CA ASP A 208 3.55 -13.16 -29.83
C ASP A 208 4.40 -12.02 -29.24
N LEU A 209 4.91 -11.15 -30.11
CA LEU A 209 5.85 -10.10 -29.74
C LEU A 209 5.22 -9.12 -28.73
N ARG A 210 3.93 -8.81 -28.84
CA ARG A 210 3.20 -7.95 -27.88
C ARG A 210 3.15 -8.59 -26.50
N ARG A 211 2.94 -9.92 -26.47
CA ARG A 211 3.00 -10.71 -25.24
C ARG A 211 4.38 -10.65 -24.59
N CYS A 212 5.42 -10.88 -25.38
CA CYS A 212 6.80 -10.83 -24.89
C CYS A 212 7.18 -9.44 -24.36
N LYS A 213 6.79 -8.38 -25.03
CA LYS A 213 7.00 -6.98 -24.56
C LYS A 213 6.31 -6.71 -23.24
N SER A 214 5.03 -7.00 -23.12
CA SER A 214 4.29 -6.80 -21.88
C SER A 214 4.83 -7.69 -20.74
N GLY A 215 5.23 -8.91 -21.07
CA GLY A 215 5.86 -9.83 -20.11
C GLY A 215 7.22 -9.34 -19.60
N LEU A 216 8.04 -8.75 -20.44
CA LEU A 216 9.31 -8.11 -20.03
C LEU A 216 9.07 -6.94 -19.08
N THR A 217 8.13 -6.05 -19.42
CA THR A 217 7.74 -4.92 -18.54
C THR A 217 7.24 -5.44 -17.19
N TYR A 218 6.38 -6.47 -17.21
CA TYR A 218 5.87 -7.06 -15.98
C TYR A 218 6.97 -7.71 -15.14
N THR A 219 7.91 -8.43 -15.74
CA THR A 219 9.03 -9.04 -15.04
C THR A 219 9.90 -7.98 -14.35
N LEU A 220 10.22 -6.89 -15.06
CA LEU A 220 10.96 -5.77 -14.48
C LEU A 220 10.17 -5.06 -13.36
N SER A 221 8.86 -4.88 -13.53
CA SER A 221 8.01 -4.31 -12.48
C SER A 221 8.00 -5.17 -11.22
N GLN A 222 7.94 -6.50 -11.37
CA GLN A 222 8.03 -7.43 -10.24
C GLN A 222 9.39 -7.32 -9.52
N LEU A 223 10.48 -7.23 -10.26
CA LEU A 223 11.80 -7.02 -9.67
C LEU A 223 11.89 -5.67 -8.95
N SER A 224 11.20 -4.65 -9.46
CA SER A 224 11.12 -3.34 -8.80
C SER A 224 10.29 -3.38 -7.51
N ASP A 225 9.23 -4.20 -7.47
CA ASP A 225 8.46 -4.45 -6.24
C ASP A 225 9.31 -5.17 -5.18
N ASP A 226 10.27 -6.00 -5.60
CA ASP A 226 11.28 -6.62 -4.73
C ASP A 226 12.42 -5.66 -4.34
N GLY A 227 12.38 -4.43 -4.85
CA GLY A 227 13.30 -3.34 -4.52
C GLY A 227 14.48 -3.15 -5.48
N HIS A 228 14.54 -3.92 -6.57
CA HIS A 228 15.58 -3.75 -7.60
C HIS A 228 15.29 -2.55 -8.50
N VAL A 229 16.30 -1.79 -8.86
CA VAL A 229 16.19 -0.65 -9.79
C VAL A 229 16.33 -1.12 -11.24
N TYR A 230 17.13 -2.16 -11.46
CA TYR A 230 17.37 -2.79 -12.73
C TYR A 230 17.43 -4.32 -12.64
N ALA A 231 17.41 -5.00 -13.75
CA ALA A 231 17.74 -6.41 -13.88
C ALA A 231 19.00 -6.62 -14.71
N GLU A 232 19.81 -7.61 -14.37
CA GLU A 232 20.84 -8.13 -15.29
C GLU A 232 20.16 -8.78 -16.48
N GLN A 233 20.71 -8.61 -17.69
CA GLN A 233 20.12 -9.09 -18.93
C GLN A 233 19.83 -10.60 -18.89
N GLU A 234 20.79 -11.41 -18.41
CA GLU A 234 20.62 -12.86 -18.30
C GLU A 234 19.51 -13.25 -17.32
N GLN A 235 19.44 -12.56 -16.17
CA GLN A 235 18.41 -12.80 -15.18
C GLN A 235 17.03 -12.44 -15.74
N LEU A 236 16.92 -11.28 -16.43
CA LEU A 236 15.66 -10.86 -17.04
C LEU A 236 15.18 -11.86 -18.09
N LEU A 237 16.06 -12.31 -18.98
CA LEU A 237 15.75 -13.30 -20.01
C LEU A 237 15.27 -14.62 -19.39
N LYS A 238 15.98 -15.13 -18.38
CA LYS A 238 15.61 -16.35 -17.69
C LYS A 238 14.25 -16.22 -17.02
N SER A 239 14.02 -15.15 -16.26
CA SER A 239 12.74 -14.92 -15.56
C SER A 239 11.57 -14.73 -16.54
N ALA A 240 11.81 -14.02 -17.66
CA ALA A 240 10.80 -13.85 -18.70
C ALA A 240 10.49 -15.17 -19.44
N MET A 241 11.48 -16.02 -19.72
CA MET A 241 11.27 -17.34 -20.30
C MET A 241 10.44 -18.24 -19.38
N GLU A 242 10.73 -18.24 -18.07
CA GLU A 242 9.99 -19.00 -17.08
C GLU A 242 8.54 -18.50 -16.94
N LEU A 243 8.35 -17.18 -16.93
CA LEU A 243 7.02 -16.56 -16.82
C LEU A 243 6.15 -16.81 -18.06
N LEU A 244 6.74 -16.61 -19.26
CA LEU A 244 6.01 -16.59 -20.53
C LEU A 244 5.94 -17.95 -21.19
N GLU A 245 6.80 -18.90 -20.79
CA GLU A 245 6.98 -20.18 -21.50
C GLU A 245 7.17 -19.96 -23.02
N ALA A 246 7.82 -18.87 -23.39
CA ALA A 246 8.16 -18.48 -24.77
C ALA A 246 9.61 -18.83 -25.10
N ASP A 247 9.93 -18.92 -26.40
CA ASP A 247 11.29 -19.15 -26.81
C ASP A 247 12.22 -17.93 -26.60
N GLN A 248 13.51 -18.19 -26.46
CA GLN A 248 14.48 -17.14 -26.17
C GLN A 248 14.58 -16.10 -27.31
N ASP A 249 14.48 -16.54 -28.56
CA ASP A 249 14.65 -15.66 -29.71
C ASP A 249 13.54 -14.60 -29.78
N SER A 250 12.28 -15.00 -29.51
CA SER A 250 11.13 -14.10 -29.45
C SER A 250 11.27 -13.06 -28.33
N ILE A 251 11.75 -13.47 -27.15
CA ILE A 251 11.96 -12.56 -26.00
C ILE A 251 13.11 -11.60 -26.31
N VAL A 252 14.23 -12.07 -26.88
CA VAL A 252 15.36 -11.23 -27.26
C VAL A 252 14.97 -10.22 -28.34
N MET A 253 14.14 -10.65 -29.31
CA MET A 253 13.62 -9.74 -30.34
C MET A 253 12.74 -8.65 -29.72
N ALA A 254 11.82 -9.02 -28.82
CA ALA A 254 10.98 -8.07 -28.10
C ALA A 254 11.82 -7.07 -27.31
N MET A 255 12.82 -7.56 -26.57
CA MET A 255 13.70 -6.72 -25.77
C MET A 255 14.48 -5.72 -26.64
N LYS A 256 15.01 -6.14 -27.79
CA LYS A 256 15.72 -5.25 -28.73
C LYS A 256 14.82 -4.14 -29.25
N GLU A 257 13.61 -4.49 -29.73
CA GLU A 257 12.65 -3.48 -30.18
C GLU A 257 12.23 -2.50 -29.09
N MET A 258 12.08 -2.98 -27.83
CA MET A 258 11.76 -2.12 -26.69
C MET A 258 12.93 -1.18 -26.33
N VAL A 259 14.17 -1.62 -26.47
CA VAL A 259 15.36 -0.77 -26.28
C VAL A 259 15.47 0.27 -27.40
N GLU A 260 15.27 -0.13 -28.66
CA GLU A 260 15.28 0.78 -29.81
C GLU A 260 14.17 1.85 -29.74
N SER A 261 13.03 1.52 -29.15
CA SER A 261 11.89 2.43 -28.93
C SER A 261 11.89 3.14 -27.57
N GLU A 262 12.99 3.05 -26.81
CA GLU A 262 13.15 3.66 -25.47
C GLU A 262 12.09 3.22 -24.42
N GLN A 263 11.39 2.13 -24.68
CA GLN A 263 10.49 1.50 -23.69
C GLN A 263 11.27 0.76 -22.59
N LEU A 264 12.50 0.36 -22.89
CA LEU A 264 13.50 -0.12 -21.94
C LEU A 264 14.80 0.62 -22.16
N ILE A 265 15.58 0.80 -21.11
CA ILE A 265 16.92 1.41 -21.19
C ILE A 265 17.98 0.35 -20.89
N MET A 266 18.92 0.20 -21.80
CA MET A 266 20.10 -0.64 -21.61
C MET A 266 21.29 0.22 -21.17
N ASP A 267 21.90 -0.13 -20.05
CA ASP A 267 23.12 0.53 -19.53
C ASP A 267 24.21 -0.52 -19.25
N GLY A 268 25.02 -0.81 -20.28
CA GLY A 268 25.93 -1.95 -20.28
C GLY A 268 25.15 -3.27 -20.33
N ASP A 269 25.34 -4.14 -19.35
CA ASP A 269 24.71 -5.46 -19.26
C ASP A 269 23.41 -5.47 -18.43
N VAL A 270 22.89 -4.29 -18.09
CA VAL A 270 21.68 -4.19 -17.26
C VAL A 270 20.57 -3.45 -17.97
N ILE A 271 19.33 -3.84 -17.64
CA ILE A 271 18.11 -3.33 -18.26
C ILE A 271 17.25 -2.65 -17.19
N TYR A 272 16.78 -1.45 -17.51
CA TYR A 272 15.92 -0.63 -16.68
C TYR A 272 14.55 -0.39 -17.31
N LEU A 273 13.55 -0.19 -16.47
CA LEU A 273 12.41 0.63 -16.84
C LEU A 273 12.82 2.11 -16.83
N PRO A 274 12.41 2.92 -17.84
CA PRO A 274 12.87 4.30 -17.99
C PRO A 274 12.73 5.19 -16.73
N PRO A 275 11.62 5.14 -15.96
CA PRO A 275 11.48 5.96 -14.76
C PRO A 275 12.59 5.75 -13.73
N PHE A 276 13.04 4.50 -13.54
CA PHE A 276 14.06 4.17 -12.57
C PHE A 276 15.47 4.59 -13.05
N TYR A 277 15.75 4.41 -14.34
CA TYR A 277 17.01 4.84 -14.94
C TYR A 277 17.21 6.35 -14.79
N TYR A 278 16.21 7.12 -15.22
CA TYR A 278 16.28 8.59 -15.13
C TYR A 278 16.25 9.10 -13.68
N ALA A 279 15.55 8.40 -12.79
CA ALA A 279 15.54 8.76 -11.37
C ALA A 279 16.92 8.57 -10.73
N GLU A 280 17.60 7.46 -11.04
CA GLU A 280 18.91 7.16 -10.47
C GLU A 280 19.99 8.13 -10.97
N ILE A 281 20.00 8.42 -12.26
CA ILE A 281 20.89 9.43 -12.85
C ILE A 281 20.58 10.83 -12.32
N GLY A 282 19.30 11.21 -12.31
CA GLY A 282 18.87 12.52 -11.85
C GLY A 282 19.24 12.76 -10.38
N ALA A 283 18.99 11.79 -9.50
CA ALA A 283 19.36 11.86 -8.11
C ALA A 283 20.89 11.98 -7.93
N ALA A 284 21.68 11.16 -8.63
CA ALA A 284 23.13 11.20 -8.54
C ALA A 284 23.70 12.55 -9.02
N ASN A 285 23.26 13.05 -10.17
CA ASN A 285 23.73 14.30 -10.72
C ASN A 285 23.35 15.50 -9.84
N LYS A 286 22.11 15.55 -9.34
CA LYS A 286 21.68 16.65 -8.48
C LYS A 286 22.43 16.67 -7.14
N LEU A 287 22.67 15.50 -6.54
CA LEU A 287 23.48 15.39 -5.32
C LEU A 287 24.94 15.84 -5.58
N LYS A 288 25.55 15.43 -6.70
CA LYS A 288 26.89 15.90 -7.08
C LYS A 288 26.94 17.41 -7.29
N ASN A 289 25.94 17.99 -7.95
CA ASN A 289 25.85 19.42 -8.17
C ASN A 289 25.72 20.18 -6.85
N LEU A 290 24.86 19.74 -5.93
CA LEU A 290 24.73 20.33 -4.60
C LEU A 290 26.06 20.31 -3.85
N MET A 291 26.81 19.20 -3.90
CA MET A 291 28.12 19.10 -3.25
C MET A 291 29.18 20.00 -3.91
N GLY A 292 29.15 20.13 -5.25
CA GLY A 292 30.09 20.90 -6.03
C GLY A 292 29.95 22.42 -5.87
N THR A 293 28.81 22.92 -5.37
CA THR A 293 28.56 24.36 -5.18
C THR A 293 29.27 24.96 -3.94
N MET A 294 29.95 24.15 -3.13
CA MET A 294 30.76 24.70 -2.05
C MET A 294 32.03 25.37 -2.61
N ALA A 295 32.13 26.68 -2.37
CA ALA A 295 33.34 27.41 -2.69
C ALA A 295 34.56 26.79 -1.96
N THR A 296 35.57 26.40 -2.72
CA THR A 296 36.78 25.74 -2.25
C THR A 296 37.69 26.56 -1.30
N LYS A 297 37.21 27.73 -0.79
CA LYS A 297 38.02 28.68 0.00
C LYS A 297 37.28 29.30 1.23
N SER A 298 36.21 28.75 1.73
CA SER A 298 35.63 29.25 2.98
C SER A 298 36.35 28.64 4.18
N VAL A 299 36.74 29.52 5.14
CA VAL A 299 37.22 29.06 6.47
C VAL A 299 36.11 28.22 7.11
N PRO A 300 36.38 27.01 7.62
CA PRO A 300 35.36 26.20 8.27
C PRO A 300 34.68 26.95 9.41
N ILE A 301 33.35 26.96 9.39
CA ILE A 301 32.55 27.58 10.45
C ILE A 301 32.69 26.74 11.72
N GLN A 302 33.01 27.37 12.83
CA GLN A 302 33.02 26.72 14.15
C GLN A 302 31.72 27.09 14.87
N PRO A 303 30.77 26.14 15.05
CA PRO A 303 29.55 26.41 15.77
C PRO A 303 29.86 26.66 17.25
N ASN A 304 29.16 27.60 17.87
CA ASN A 304 29.31 27.88 19.30
C ASN A 304 28.55 26.83 20.12
N ILE A 305 29.22 25.75 20.50
CA ILE A 305 28.61 24.63 21.22
C ILE A 305 28.07 25.04 22.59
N GLU A 306 28.70 26.01 23.28
CA GLU A 306 28.22 26.53 24.58
C GLU A 306 26.87 27.24 24.42
N ALA A 307 26.73 28.07 23.37
CA ALA A 307 25.47 28.73 23.06
C ALA A 307 24.39 27.73 22.67
N ILE A 308 24.74 26.72 21.85
CA ILE A 308 23.82 25.66 21.44
C ILE A 308 23.35 24.85 22.65
N THR A 309 24.25 24.49 23.54
CA THR A 309 23.93 23.82 24.83
C THR A 309 22.99 24.65 25.68
N LEU A 310 23.25 25.96 25.77
CA LEU A 310 22.38 26.87 26.52
C LEU A 310 20.96 26.98 25.90
N MET A 311 20.88 26.99 24.57
CA MET A 311 19.61 27.08 23.85
C MET A 311 18.78 25.80 23.94
N THR A 312 19.41 24.64 23.89
CA THR A 312 18.75 23.35 23.87
C THR A 312 18.62 22.72 25.27
N GLY A 313 19.43 23.11 26.21
CA GLY A 313 19.57 22.47 27.53
C GLY A 313 20.23 21.09 27.47
N ILE A 314 20.94 20.76 26.38
CA ILE A 314 21.48 19.43 26.08
C ILE A 314 23.01 19.53 26.03
N GLU A 315 23.69 18.63 26.73
CA GLU A 315 25.13 18.42 26.60
C GLU A 315 25.38 17.40 25.44
N TYR A 316 26.23 17.76 24.50
CA TYR A 316 26.57 16.95 23.33
C TYR A 316 27.93 16.27 23.53
N ASP A 317 28.00 15.00 23.14
CA ASP A 317 29.30 14.29 23.10
C ASP A 317 30.11 14.67 21.86
N GLU A 318 31.35 14.20 21.79
CA GLU A 318 32.30 14.56 20.71
C GLU A 318 31.77 14.24 19.31
N VAL A 319 31.08 13.08 19.14
CA VAL A 319 30.54 12.63 17.85
C VAL A 319 29.32 13.49 17.47
N GLN A 320 28.50 13.85 18.44
CA GLN A 320 27.36 14.75 18.22
C GLN A 320 27.84 16.18 17.88
N VAL A 321 28.86 16.66 18.56
CA VAL A 321 29.52 17.95 18.23
C VAL A 321 30.09 17.93 16.81
N ASP A 322 30.73 16.83 16.41
CA ASP A 322 31.21 16.67 15.04
C ASP A 322 30.06 16.68 14.02
N ALA A 323 28.95 16.03 14.31
CA ALA A 323 27.74 16.08 13.46
C ALA A 323 27.22 17.53 13.30
N ILE A 324 27.15 18.31 14.39
CA ILE A 324 26.73 19.70 14.35
C ILE A 324 27.74 20.53 13.50
N ARG A 325 29.05 20.30 13.69
CA ARG A 325 30.09 20.96 12.90
C ARG A 325 30.00 20.63 11.41
N GLN A 326 29.77 19.36 11.07
CA GLN A 326 29.63 18.95 9.69
C GLN A 326 28.36 19.51 9.04
N ALA A 327 27.24 19.59 9.77
CA ALA A 327 25.99 20.15 9.26
C ALA A 327 26.11 21.61 8.82
N VAL A 328 26.87 22.43 9.56
CA VAL A 328 27.10 23.84 9.20
C VAL A 328 28.13 24.02 8.09
N ASN A 329 28.98 23.03 7.85
CA ASN A 329 30.06 23.09 6.85
C ASN A 329 29.81 22.31 5.57
N SER A 330 28.78 21.44 5.52
CA SER A 330 28.49 20.60 4.35
C SER A 330 27.23 21.06 3.62
N LYS A 331 27.19 20.86 2.30
CA LYS A 331 25.97 21.08 1.50
C LYS A 331 25.04 19.85 1.59
N VAL A 332 25.62 18.68 1.59
CA VAL A 332 24.90 17.42 1.78
C VAL A 332 25.61 16.65 2.88
N MET A 333 24.89 16.10 3.84
CA MET A 333 25.44 15.19 4.86
C MET A 333 24.43 14.13 5.28
N VAL A 334 24.93 13.03 5.82
CA VAL A 334 24.12 11.96 6.42
C VAL A 334 24.42 11.84 7.90
N LEU A 335 23.36 11.79 8.72
CA LEU A 335 23.41 11.44 10.13
C LEU A 335 22.73 10.09 10.31
N THR A 336 23.46 9.05 10.68
CA THR A 336 22.93 7.71 10.89
C THR A 336 23.26 7.15 12.28
N GLY A 337 22.43 6.23 12.77
CA GLY A 337 22.63 5.56 14.05
C GLY A 337 21.42 4.75 14.47
N GLY A 338 21.61 3.79 15.33
CA GLY A 338 20.57 2.91 15.87
C GLY A 338 19.70 3.58 16.95
N PRO A 339 18.82 2.80 17.61
CA PRO A 339 18.01 3.29 18.71
C PRO A 339 18.88 3.66 19.91
N GLY A 340 18.50 4.74 20.61
CA GLY A 340 19.20 5.20 21.81
C GLY A 340 20.56 5.86 21.58
N THR A 341 20.97 6.11 20.32
CA THR A 341 22.23 6.76 19.98
C THR A 341 22.14 8.30 19.90
N GLY A 342 20.94 8.87 20.10
CA GLY A 342 20.76 10.32 20.19
C GLY A 342 20.57 11.02 18.85
N LYS A 343 20.08 10.35 17.78
CA LYS A 343 19.76 11.01 16.49
C LYS A 343 18.91 12.26 16.66
N THR A 344 17.77 12.15 17.34
CA THR A 344 16.84 13.26 17.57
C THR A 344 17.51 14.40 18.33
N THR A 345 18.26 14.06 19.37
CA THR A 345 19.03 15.04 20.17
C THR A 345 20.06 15.78 19.33
N THR A 346 20.80 15.04 18.50
CA THR A 346 21.80 15.64 17.58
C THR A 346 21.12 16.53 16.54
N THR A 347 19.96 16.10 16.00
CA THR A 347 19.16 16.91 15.07
C THR A 347 18.71 18.22 15.71
N GLN A 348 18.31 18.23 16.99
CA GLN A 348 18.00 19.46 17.71
C GLN A 348 19.20 20.41 17.81
N GLY A 349 20.41 19.87 18.08
CA GLY A 349 21.65 20.65 18.09
C GLY A 349 22.00 21.21 16.71
N ILE A 350 21.81 20.44 15.66
CA ILE A 350 21.98 20.89 14.26
C ILE A 350 21.02 22.05 13.96
N ILE A 351 19.74 21.89 14.29
CA ILE A 351 18.72 22.93 14.10
C ILE A 351 19.10 24.21 14.85
N ALA A 352 19.57 24.11 16.10
CA ALA A 352 19.99 25.26 16.89
C ALA A 352 21.17 25.98 16.22
N ALA A 353 22.19 25.25 15.76
CA ALA A 353 23.34 25.82 15.05
C ALA A 353 22.95 26.54 13.76
N LEU A 354 22.06 25.93 12.97
CA LEU A 354 21.60 26.53 11.72
C LEU A 354 20.70 27.75 11.93
N LYS A 355 19.90 27.76 13.00
CA LYS A 355 19.14 28.94 13.43
C LYS A 355 20.04 30.10 13.86
N GLU A 356 21.13 29.82 14.58
CA GLU A 356 22.12 30.85 14.97
C GLU A 356 22.74 31.50 13.73
N MET A 357 22.87 30.77 12.62
CA MET A 357 23.30 31.28 11.32
C MET A 357 22.22 32.11 10.59
N GLY A 358 20.99 32.17 11.10
CA GLY A 358 19.87 32.89 10.48
C GLY A 358 19.26 32.13 9.26
N LEU A 359 19.49 30.84 9.13
CA LEU A 359 19.02 30.04 8.01
C LEU A 359 17.56 29.59 8.17
N ARG A 360 16.80 29.59 7.07
CA ARG A 360 15.43 29.05 7.02
C ARG A 360 15.49 27.54 6.88
N ILE A 361 15.04 26.83 7.92
CA ILE A 361 15.09 25.38 8.01
C ILE A 361 13.73 24.81 7.67
N LEU A 362 13.71 23.84 6.75
CA LEU A 362 12.56 23.01 6.43
C LEU A 362 12.78 21.60 6.99
N LEU A 363 11.72 21.03 7.54
CA LEU A 363 11.72 19.65 8.07
C LEU A 363 10.78 18.77 7.28
N ALA A 364 11.24 17.58 6.92
CA ALA A 364 10.42 16.62 6.19
C ALA A 364 10.67 15.18 6.65
N ALA A 365 9.69 14.32 6.36
CA ALA A 365 9.81 12.87 6.54
C ALA A 365 8.98 12.12 5.49
N PRO A 366 9.26 10.84 5.21
CA PRO A 366 8.52 10.06 4.22
C PRO A 366 7.05 9.83 4.58
N THR A 367 6.72 9.75 5.88
CA THR A 367 5.37 9.42 6.37
C THR A 367 4.82 10.52 7.28
N GLY A 368 3.47 10.62 7.36
CA GLY A 368 2.79 11.59 8.23
C GLY A 368 3.18 11.43 9.71
N ARG A 369 3.29 10.20 10.18
CA ARG A 369 3.68 9.90 11.56
C ARG A 369 5.12 10.31 11.88
N ALA A 370 6.04 10.03 10.97
CA ALA A 370 7.43 10.47 11.15
C ALA A 370 7.53 12.01 11.15
N ALA A 371 6.79 12.69 10.26
CA ALA A 371 6.72 14.15 10.23
C ALA A 371 6.13 14.73 11.54
N LYS A 372 5.03 14.15 12.04
CA LYS A 372 4.43 14.57 13.31
C LYS A 372 5.41 14.40 14.47
N ARG A 373 6.06 13.24 14.57
CA ARG A 373 7.08 12.97 15.61
C ARG A 373 8.24 13.95 15.53
N MET A 374 8.70 14.28 14.32
CA MET A 374 9.74 15.27 14.10
C MET A 374 9.29 16.67 14.55
N SER A 375 8.03 17.04 14.28
CA SER A 375 7.45 18.31 14.75
C SER A 375 7.40 18.37 16.27
N GLU A 376 6.93 17.32 16.93
CA GLU A 376 6.86 17.22 18.40
C GLU A 376 8.25 17.32 19.04
N ALA A 377 9.23 16.63 18.47
CA ALA A 377 10.60 16.60 18.99
C ALA A 377 11.35 17.92 18.81
N THR A 378 11.10 18.65 17.73
CA THR A 378 11.84 19.86 17.37
C THR A 378 11.10 21.16 17.70
N GLY A 379 9.80 21.10 17.97
CA GLY A 379 8.94 22.27 18.14
C GLY A 379 8.73 23.07 16.84
N MET A 380 9.08 22.51 15.68
CA MET A 380 8.94 23.13 14.36
C MET A 380 8.01 22.29 13.48
N GLU A 381 7.28 22.93 12.58
CA GLU A 381 6.45 22.19 11.61
C GLU A 381 7.32 21.34 10.70
N ALA A 382 7.06 20.03 10.67
CA ALA A 382 7.59 19.09 9.69
C ALA A 382 6.47 18.60 8.78
N LYS A 383 6.75 18.41 7.49
CA LYS A 383 5.79 17.96 6.48
C LYS A 383 6.19 16.61 5.94
N THR A 384 5.23 15.85 5.38
CA THR A 384 5.62 14.73 4.53
C THR A 384 6.34 15.25 3.29
N ILE A 385 7.25 14.44 2.73
CA ILE A 385 7.94 14.81 1.47
C ILE A 385 6.92 15.13 0.39
N HIS A 386 5.87 14.33 0.24
CA HIS A 386 4.81 14.57 -0.74
C HIS A 386 4.10 15.92 -0.53
N ARG A 387 3.80 16.27 0.71
CA ARG A 387 3.18 17.57 1.05
C ARG A 387 4.15 18.74 0.84
N LEU A 388 5.43 18.55 1.17
CA LEU A 388 6.46 19.55 0.93
C LEU A 388 6.61 19.85 -0.56
N LEU A 389 6.54 18.80 -1.38
CA LEU A 389 6.66 18.90 -2.85
C LEU A 389 5.33 19.21 -3.55
N GLU A 390 4.25 19.44 -2.81
CA GLU A 390 2.92 19.76 -3.33
C GLU A 390 2.45 18.72 -4.37
N TYR A 391 2.58 17.43 -4.04
CA TYR A 391 2.18 16.34 -4.91
C TYR A 391 0.67 16.30 -5.12
N ASN A 392 0.25 16.18 -6.39
CA ASN A 392 -1.13 15.94 -6.79
C ASN A 392 -1.16 14.74 -7.75
N PRO A 393 -2.04 13.73 -7.52
CA PRO A 393 -2.13 12.57 -8.41
C PRO A 393 -2.38 12.90 -9.89
N ALA A 394 -3.07 14.01 -10.19
CA ALA A 394 -3.36 14.41 -11.56
C ALA A 394 -2.18 15.12 -12.24
N ASP A 395 -1.45 15.96 -11.51
CA ASP A 395 -0.42 16.86 -12.04
C ASP A 395 1.01 16.47 -11.63
N GLY A 396 1.16 15.49 -10.72
CA GLY A 396 2.45 15.09 -10.16
C GLY A 396 2.98 16.07 -9.11
N TYR A 397 4.29 16.23 -9.03
CA TYR A 397 4.98 17.13 -8.09
C TYR A 397 5.07 18.55 -8.65
N LYS A 398 4.46 19.54 -7.95
CA LYS A 398 4.50 20.94 -8.35
C LYS A 398 5.86 21.62 -8.03
N ARG A 399 6.56 21.12 -7.00
CA ARG A 399 7.91 21.57 -6.65
C ARG A 399 8.93 20.69 -7.39
N ASN A 400 9.77 21.34 -8.20
CA ASN A 400 10.75 20.70 -9.08
C ASN A 400 11.87 21.69 -9.45
N ASP A 401 12.70 21.40 -10.45
CA ASP A 401 13.79 22.27 -10.88
C ASP A 401 13.33 23.64 -11.36
N GLU A 402 12.14 23.76 -11.95
CA GLU A 402 11.57 25.03 -12.44
C GLU A 402 10.89 25.83 -11.32
N ASN A 403 10.41 25.13 -10.28
CA ASN A 403 9.70 25.71 -9.14
C ASN A 403 10.21 25.10 -7.83
N PRO A 404 11.44 25.43 -7.40
CA PRO A 404 12.04 24.83 -6.21
C PRO A 404 11.33 25.23 -4.92
N ILE A 405 11.56 24.46 -3.85
CA ILE A 405 11.10 24.80 -2.51
C ILE A 405 11.87 26.01 -1.96
N GLU A 406 11.20 26.81 -1.14
CA GLU A 406 11.78 28.01 -0.56
C GLU A 406 12.36 27.72 0.84
N GLY A 407 13.68 27.68 0.95
CA GLY A 407 14.40 27.46 2.20
C GLY A 407 15.90 27.50 1.99
N ASP A 408 16.65 27.45 3.07
CA ASP A 408 18.13 27.42 3.02
C ASP A 408 18.66 26.04 3.38
N VAL A 409 17.91 25.28 4.20
CA VAL A 409 18.27 23.92 4.64
C VAL A 409 17.04 23.05 4.66
N LEU A 410 17.14 21.84 4.12
CA LEU A 410 16.18 20.77 4.28
C LEU A 410 16.77 19.66 5.14
N ILE A 411 16.11 19.32 6.24
CA ILE A 411 16.43 18.15 7.08
C ILE A 411 15.34 17.10 6.85
N VAL A 412 15.73 15.91 6.45
CA VAL A 412 14.82 14.80 6.19
C VAL A 412 15.11 13.68 7.17
N ASP A 413 14.11 13.28 7.96
CA ASP A 413 14.20 12.14 8.88
C ASP A 413 13.63 10.86 8.26
N GLU A 414 13.95 9.70 8.85
CA GLU A 414 13.57 8.36 8.39
C GLU A 414 13.95 8.08 6.92
N CYS A 415 15.15 8.52 6.52
CA CYS A 415 15.62 8.41 5.13
C CYS A 415 15.80 6.98 4.63
N SER A 416 15.84 5.96 5.51
CA SER A 416 15.84 4.55 5.11
C SER A 416 14.60 4.15 4.31
N MET A 417 13.50 4.90 4.45
CA MET A 417 12.24 4.65 3.75
C MET A 417 12.13 5.31 2.38
N ILE A 418 13.11 6.11 1.97
CA ILE A 418 13.08 6.85 0.69
C ILE A 418 13.59 5.96 -0.44
N ASP A 419 12.73 5.72 -1.43
CA ASP A 419 13.10 5.03 -2.66
C ASP A 419 13.74 5.97 -3.69
N ILE A 420 14.22 5.40 -4.80
CA ILE A 420 14.95 6.19 -5.81
C ILE A 420 14.08 7.22 -6.52
N LEU A 421 12.78 6.91 -6.76
CA LEU A 421 11.85 7.82 -7.40
C LEU A 421 11.56 9.03 -6.50
N LEU A 422 11.30 8.78 -5.22
CA LEU A 422 11.03 9.84 -4.24
C LEU A 422 12.28 10.69 -4.00
N MET A 423 13.47 10.08 -3.92
CA MET A 423 14.73 10.81 -3.79
C MET A 423 14.97 11.73 -4.97
N ASN A 424 14.78 11.22 -6.18
CA ASN A 424 14.96 12.04 -7.40
C ASN A 424 14.03 13.26 -7.40
N ASN A 425 12.75 13.08 -7.08
CA ASN A 425 11.80 14.19 -7.01
C ASN A 425 12.13 15.17 -5.88
N LEU A 426 12.61 14.66 -4.74
CA LEU A 426 13.04 15.49 -3.62
C LEU A 426 14.24 16.38 -4.01
N VAL A 427 15.29 15.79 -4.55
CA VAL A 427 16.50 16.56 -4.87
C VAL A 427 16.30 17.53 -6.05
N LYS A 428 15.43 17.19 -7.02
CA LYS A 428 15.03 18.11 -8.09
C LYS A 428 14.39 19.39 -7.56
N ALA A 429 13.64 19.30 -6.50
CA ALA A 429 12.97 20.46 -5.89
C ALA A 429 13.91 21.35 -5.05
N LEU A 430 15.17 20.96 -4.85
CA LEU A 430 16.15 21.76 -4.12
C LEU A 430 16.82 22.78 -5.03
N SER A 431 16.88 24.04 -4.57
CA SER A 431 17.73 25.05 -5.23
C SER A 431 19.22 24.73 -5.01
N GLU A 432 20.09 25.21 -5.89
CA GLU A 432 21.54 24.95 -5.81
C GLU A 432 22.18 25.46 -4.51
N ASN A 433 21.57 26.46 -3.88
CA ASN A 433 22.08 27.06 -2.65
C ASN A 433 21.64 26.32 -1.39
N MET A 434 20.65 25.44 -1.47
CA MET A 434 20.13 24.70 -0.30
C MET A 434 21.14 23.68 0.22
N ARG A 435 21.02 23.41 1.52
CA ARG A 435 21.69 22.30 2.21
C ARG A 435 20.69 21.15 2.37
N LEU A 436 21.18 19.92 2.29
CA LEU A 436 20.39 18.71 2.51
C LEU A 436 21.04 17.87 3.62
N ILE A 437 20.29 17.64 4.68
CA ILE A 437 20.69 16.77 5.80
C ILE A 437 19.77 15.58 5.83
N LEU A 438 20.33 14.39 5.61
CA LEU A 438 19.62 13.13 5.61
C LEU A 438 19.83 12.44 6.96
N VAL A 439 18.74 12.19 7.69
CA VAL A 439 18.76 11.51 8.98
C VAL A 439 18.08 10.17 8.84
N GLY A 440 18.69 9.10 9.33
CA GLY A 440 18.07 7.77 9.23
C GLY A 440 18.89 6.68 9.93
N ASP A 441 18.35 5.48 9.88
CA ASP A 441 18.98 4.29 10.43
C ASP A 441 19.21 3.29 9.29
N ILE A 442 20.47 3.10 8.89
CA ILE A 442 20.85 2.22 7.77
C ILE A 442 20.51 0.75 8.02
N ASP A 443 20.35 0.36 9.29
CA ASP A 443 20.14 -1.02 9.70
C ASP A 443 18.65 -1.41 9.77
N GLN A 444 17.74 -0.43 9.65
CA GLN A 444 16.32 -0.66 9.49
C GLN A 444 15.97 -1.22 8.11
N LEU A 445 14.72 -1.64 7.94
CA LEU A 445 14.19 -2.04 6.65
C LEU A 445 14.41 -0.92 5.62
N PRO A 446 14.85 -1.25 4.41
CA PRO A 446 14.92 -0.29 3.31
C PRO A 446 13.52 0.17 2.88
N SER A 447 13.48 1.10 1.92
CA SER A 447 12.23 1.55 1.28
C SER A 447 11.42 0.37 0.73
N VAL A 448 10.10 0.52 0.68
CA VAL A 448 9.23 -0.45 -0.01
C VAL A 448 9.48 -0.39 -1.52
N GLY A 449 9.63 0.82 -2.08
CA GLY A 449 9.99 1.01 -3.50
C GLY A 449 11.44 0.68 -3.81
N ALA A 450 11.76 0.74 -5.11
CA ALA A 450 13.05 0.33 -5.65
C ALA A 450 14.22 1.23 -5.20
N GLY A 451 15.37 0.63 -5.00
CA GLY A 451 16.61 1.27 -4.60
C GLY A 451 16.96 1.08 -3.12
N ASN A 452 18.19 1.45 -2.79
CA ASN A 452 18.71 1.44 -1.42
C ASN A 452 19.42 2.75 -1.11
N VAL A 453 18.69 3.84 -1.32
CA VAL A 453 19.22 5.19 -1.46
C VAL A 453 20.12 5.61 -0.30
N LEU A 454 19.66 5.45 0.96
CA LEU A 454 20.46 5.87 2.10
C LEU A 454 21.77 5.08 2.20
N ARG A 455 21.71 3.77 1.94
CA ARG A 455 22.90 2.90 1.95
C ARG A 455 23.85 3.26 0.83
N ASP A 456 23.35 3.44 -0.38
CA ASP A 456 24.17 3.79 -1.56
C ASP A 456 24.89 5.13 -1.38
N ILE A 457 24.21 6.14 -0.80
CA ILE A 457 24.82 7.43 -0.48
C ILE A 457 25.93 7.25 0.56
N ILE A 458 25.69 6.49 1.61
CA ILE A 458 26.70 6.23 2.67
C ILE A 458 27.89 5.46 2.10
N GLU A 459 27.64 4.40 1.34
CA GLU A 459 28.69 3.54 0.78
C GLU A 459 29.43 4.19 -0.41
N SER A 460 28.89 5.25 -1.00
CA SER A 460 29.59 6.01 -2.04
C SER A 460 30.84 6.73 -1.52
N GLU A 461 30.90 6.98 -0.21
CA GLU A 461 31.96 7.75 0.47
C GLU A 461 32.17 9.17 -0.11
N ARG A 462 31.18 9.69 -0.87
CA ARG A 462 31.21 11.02 -1.46
C ARG A 462 30.54 12.07 -0.58
N VAL A 463 29.61 11.65 0.27
CA VAL A 463 28.86 12.49 1.17
C VAL A 463 29.42 12.34 2.59
N PRO A 464 29.64 13.42 3.34
CA PRO A 464 30.02 13.35 4.74
C PRO A 464 28.97 12.56 5.55
N VAL A 465 29.43 11.56 6.30
CA VAL A 465 28.58 10.67 7.11
C VAL A 465 29.05 10.69 8.55
N VAL A 466 28.13 11.05 9.46
CA VAL A 466 28.37 10.89 10.88
C VAL A 466 27.54 9.70 11.40
N ARG A 467 28.24 8.71 11.98
CA ARG A 467 27.63 7.52 12.56
C ARG A 467 27.62 7.63 14.08
N LEU A 468 26.40 7.71 14.65
CA LEU A 468 26.21 7.68 16.10
C LEU A 468 26.20 6.23 16.58
N THR A 469 27.28 5.80 17.22
CA THR A 469 27.44 4.43 17.70
C THR A 469 27.30 4.29 19.21
N ARG A 470 27.45 5.40 19.94
CA ARG A 470 27.39 5.39 21.41
C ARG A 470 25.95 5.31 21.88
N ILE A 471 25.66 4.25 22.66
CA ILE A 471 24.38 4.11 23.37
C ILE A 471 24.46 4.93 24.67
N PHE A 472 23.55 5.89 24.84
CA PHE A 472 23.54 6.73 26.05
C PHE A 472 23.11 5.95 27.28
N ARG A 473 23.58 6.39 28.47
CA ARG A 473 23.40 5.69 29.75
C ARG A 473 21.94 5.34 30.06
N GLN A 474 21.01 6.22 29.76
CA GLN A 474 19.56 5.95 29.91
C GLN A 474 19.08 4.81 28.99
N ALA A 475 19.60 4.74 27.78
CA ALA A 475 19.25 3.71 26.80
C ALA A 475 19.95 2.37 27.10
N GLN A 476 21.10 2.37 27.78
CA GLN A 476 21.80 1.15 28.21
C GLN A 476 21.02 0.33 29.25
N SER A 477 20.13 0.94 30.02
CA SER A 477 19.25 0.25 30.94
C SER A 477 18.07 -0.44 30.25
N SER A 478 17.77 -0.09 28.99
CA SER A 478 16.71 -0.69 28.18
C SER A 478 17.19 -1.96 27.49
N ARG A 479 16.58 -3.07 27.80
CA ARG A 479 16.86 -4.35 27.11
C ARG A 479 16.31 -4.36 25.68
N ILE A 480 15.30 -3.55 25.35
CA ILE A 480 14.84 -3.34 23.97
C ILE A 480 16.01 -2.81 23.14
N VAL A 481 16.65 -1.74 23.59
CA VAL A 481 17.79 -1.12 22.91
C VAL A 481 18.96 -2.07 22.79
N MET A 482 19.34 -2.70 23.90
CA MET A 482 20.48 -3.65 23.93
C MET A 482 20.22 -4.87 23.05
N SER A 483 18.98 -5.40 23.04
CA SER A 483 18.60 -6.52 22.15
C SER A 483 18.64 -6.11 20.68
N ALA A 484 18.16 -4.91 20.33
CA ALA A 484 18.23 -4.40 18.97
C ALA A 484 19.68 -4.29 18.48
N HIS A 485 20.58 -3.74 19.30
CA HIS A 485 22.01 -3.66 18.95
C HIS A 485 22.67 -5.03 18.83
N ALA A 486 22.39 -5.96 19.76
CA ALA A 486 22.90 -7.33 19.68
C ALA A 486 22.46 -8.01 18.38
N ILE A 487 21.18 -7.90 18.02
CA ILE A 487 20.64 -8.44 16.77
C ILE A 487 21.34 -7.82 15.56
N ASN A 488 21.53 -6.51 15.55
CA ASN A 488 22.22 -5.81 14.47
C ASN A 488 23.66 -6.28 14.28
N GLU A 489 24.36 -6.56 15.39
CA GLU A 489 25.70 -7.15 15.39
C GLU A 489 25.73 -8.65 15.04
N GLY A 490 24.59 -9.28 14.79
CA GLY A 490 24.48 -10.71 14.52
C GLY A 490 24.58 -11.60 15.77
N LYS A 491 24.46 -10.99 16.94
CA LYS A 491 24.48 -11.69 18.24
C LYS A 491 23.07 -12.03 18.70
N PHE A 492 22.91 -13.19 19.30
CA PHE A 492 21.63 -13.59 19.89
C PHE A 492 21.35 -12.75 21.14
N PRO A 493 20.19 -12.09 21.26
CA PRO A 493 19.87 -11.25 22.42
C PRO A 493 19.58 -12.10 23.67
N ASP A 494 19.68 -11.48 24.83
CA ASP A 494 19.24 -12.11 26.08
C ASP A 494 17.70 -12.17 26.11
N ILE A 495 17.17 -13.39 25.99
CA ILE A 495 15.73 -13.69 26.01
C ILE A 495 15.24 -14.17 27.39
N SER A 496 16.01 -13.99 28.44
CA SER A 496 15.58 -14.30 29.81
C SER A 496 14.54 -13.28 30.30
N ASN A 497 13.43 -13.75 30.85
CA ASN A 497 12.39 -12.90 31.40
C ASN A 497 12.71 -12.54 32.86
N GLY A 498 13.05 -11.28 33.12
CA GLY A 498 13.33 -10.75 34.46
C GLY A 498 12.16 -9.90 35.00
N MET A 499 12.20 -9.61 36.33
CA MET A 499 11.12 -8.82 36.95
C MET A 499 11.08 -7.35 36.53
N ASN A 500 12.18 -6.75 36.12
CA ASN A 500 12.29 -5.35 35.74
C ASN A 500 12.83 -5.21 34.31
N THR A 501 12.31 -5.98 33.37
CA THR A 501 12.69 -5.90 31.96
C THR A 501 11.63 -5.21 31.13
N ASP A 502 12.06 -4.53 30.07
CA ASP A 502 11.21 -3.96 29.03
C ASP A 502 11.15 -4.85 27.78
N PHE A 503 11.93 -5.95 27.74
CA PHE A 503 11.99 -6.90 26.64
C PHE A 503 11.69 -8.31 27.14
N PHE A 504 10.66 -8.94 26.57
CA PHE A 504 10.17 -10.26 26.95
C PHE A 504 10.18 -11.22 25.76
N PHE A 505 10.48 -12.49 26.02
CA PHE A 505 10.35 -13.56 25.04
C PHE A 505 9.50 -14.70 25.61
N ILE A 506 8.37 -14.98 24.95
CA ILE A 506 7.46 -16.08 25.30
C ILE A 506 7.70 -17.21 24.31
N ARG A 507 8.19 -18.35 24.80
CA ARG A 507 8.46 -19.52 23.95
C ARG A 507 7.17 -20.23 23.60
N ASN A 508 6.87 -20.31 22.30
CA ASN A 508 5.79 -21.09 21.74
C ASN A 508 6.06 -21.29 20.23
N GLU A 509 5.89 -22.51 19.73
CA GLU A 509 6.17 -22.83 18.32
C GLU A 509 4.90 -23.11 17.51
N ASP A 510 3.77 -23.31 18.19
CA ASP A 510 2.48 -23.55 17.56
C ASP A 510 1.78 -22.22 17.23
N ALA A 511 1.40 -22.05 15.96
CA ALA A 511 0.85 -20.78 15.46
C ALA A 511 -0.53 -20.44 16.06
N ASP A 512 -1.38 -21.45 16.32
CA ASP A 512 -2.72 -21.24 16.88
C ASP A 512 -2.62 -20.84 18.36
N ASN A 513 -1.71 -21.50 19.10
CA ASN A 513 -1.41 -21.12 20.47
C ASN A 513 -0.78 -19.73 20.57
N VAL A 514 0.08 -19.35 19.61
CA VAL A 514 0.66 -17.99 19.54
C VAL A 514 -0.42 -16.96 19.29
N ALA A 515 -1.34 -17.19 18.34
CA ALA A 515 -2.46 -16.27 18.08
C ALA A 515 -3.34 -16.10 19.33
N THR A 516 -3.66 -17.19 20.02
CA THR A 516 -4.43 -17.16 21.28
C THR A 516 -3.68 -16.40 22.39
N ALA A 517 -2.37 -16.62 22.52
CA ALA A 517 -1.53 -15.92 23.49
C ALA A 517 -1.47 -14.41 23.20
N ILE A 518 -1.37 -14.00 21.93
CA ILE A 518 -1.42 -12.58 21.50
C ILE A 518 -2.74 -11.94 21.95
N VAL A 519 -3.87 -12.59 21.68
CA VAL A 519 -5.20 -12.08 22.10
C VAL A 519 -5.24 -11.90 23.61
N ASN A 520 -4.78 -12.88 24.38
CA ASN A 520 -4.79 -12.79 25.85
C ASN A 520 -3.86 -11.69 26.38
N LEU A 521 -2.68 -11.54 25.77
CA LEU A 521 -1.75 -10.45 26.13
C LEU A 521 -2.38 -9.09 25.90
N VAL A 522 -2.93 -8.86 24.71
CA VAL A 522 -3.50 -7.56 24.32
C VAL A 522 -4.76 -7.25 25.13
N LYS A 523 -5.67 -8.22 25.30
CA LYS A 523 -6.95 -8.02 25.98
C LYS A 523 -6.82 -7.89 27.49
N ASN A 524 -5.99 -8.74 28.10
CA ASN A 524 -6.04 -8.93 29.55
C ASN A 524 -4.71 -8.55 30.23
N ARG A 525 -3.60 -9.15 29.82
CA ARG A 525 -2.38 -9.14 30.61
C ARG A 525 -1.66 -7.80 30.58
N LEU A 526 -1.39 -7.26 29.38
CA LEU A 526 -0.64 -6.01 29.23
C LEU A 526 -1.39 -4.79 29.79
N PRO A 527 -2.69 -4.58 29.50
CA PRO A 527 -3.43 -3.47 30.08
C PRO A 527 -3.44 -3.51 31.62
N LYS A 528 -3.63 -4.69 32.23
CA LYS A 528 -3.63 -4.85 33.68
C LYS A 528 -2.28 -4.65 34.34
N SER A 529 -1.20 -5.16 33.69
CA SER A 529 0.14 -5.11 34.27
C SER A 529 0.78 -3.72 34.19
N TYR A 530 0.47 -2.96 33.16
CA TYR A 530 1.10 -1.66 32.88
C TYR A 530 0.17 -0.47 33.00
N HIS A 531 -1.11 -0.70 33.31
CA HIS A 531 -2.16 0.35 33.41
C HIS A 531 -2.21 1.25 32.17
N LEU A 532 -2.05 0.67 30.99
CA LEU A 532 -2.04 1.37 29.70
C LEU A 532 -3.32 1.04 28.91
N PRO A 533 -3.85 2.02 28.14
CA PRO A 533 -5.00 1.79 27.27
C PRO A 533 -4.65 0.84 26.13
N LEU A 534 -5.66 0.19 25.56
CA LEU A 534 -5.50 -0.69 24.40
C LEU A 534 -4.90 0.04 23.17
N SER A 535 -5.11 1.34 23.06
CA SER A 535 -4.52 2.20 22.01
C SER A 535 -3.00 2.18 22.00
N ASP A 536 -2.37 1.95 23.15
CA ASP A 536 -0.92 1.95 23.32
C ASP A 536 -0.26 0.62 22.93
N ILE A 537 -1.06 -0.41 22.66
CA ILE A 537 -0.58 -1.74 22.31
C ILE A 537 -0.73 -1.95 20.81
N GLN A 538 0.35 -2.29 20.13
CA GLN A 538 0.36 -2.65 18.71
C GLN A 538 0.90 -4.05 18.52
N VAL A 539 0.14 -4.86 17.78
CA VAL A 539 0.64 -6.14 17.29
C VAL A 539 1.32 -5.92 15.95
N LEU A 540 2.58 -6.32 15.84
CA LEU A 540 3.36 -6.30 14.61
C LEU A 540 3.64 -7.72 14.16
N THR A 541 3.51 -8.00 12.87
CA THR A 541 3.77 -9.35 12.33
C THR A 541 4.63 -9.29 11.07
N PRO A 542 5.48 -10.28 10.83
CA PRO A 542 6.28 -10.37 9.60
C PRO A 542 5.45 -10.47 8.32
N MET A 543 4.26 -11.04 8.37
CA MET A 543 3.46 -11.41 7.19
C MET A 543 2.01 -10.92 7.29
N GLN A 544 1.39 -10.75 6.12
CA GLN A 544 -0.05 -10.45 6.04
C GLN A 544 -0.90 -11.71 6.16
N ARG A 545 -0.49 -12.80 5.51
CA ARG A 545 -1.24 -14.07 5.44
C ARG A 545 -0.81 -15.05 6.53
N GLY A 546 -1.66 -16.05 6.80
CA GLY A 546 -1.40 -17.11 7.78
C GLY A 546 -2.04 -16.87 9.14
N VAL A 547 -1.98 -17.87 10.02
CA VAL A 547 -2.64 -17.88 11.34
C VAL A 547 -2.21 -16.69 12.21
N VAL A 548 -0.92 -16.35 12.19
CA VAL A 548 -0.35 -15.18 12.89
C VAL A 548 0.01 -14.04 11.93
N GLY A 549 -0.58 -14.04 10.74
CA GLY A 549 -0.53 -12.91 9.81
C GLY A 549 -1.49 -11.79 10.21
N SER A 550 -1.22 -10.57 9.76
CA SER A 550 -2.02 -9.38 10.17
C SER A 550 -3.49 -9.50 9.80
N ALA A 551 -3.84 -10.14 8.68
CA ALA A 551 -5.23 -10.33 8.27
C ALA A 551 -6.02 -11.16 9.29
N ASN A 552 -5.51 -12.34 9.68
CA ASN A 552 -6.17 -13.19 10.67
C ASN A 552 -6.12 -12.60 12.08
N LEU A 553 -4.97 -12.04 12.48
CA LEU A 553 -4.84 -11.41 13.81
C LEU A 553 -5.80 -10.24 13.97
N ASN A 554 -6.08 -9.46 12.93
CA ASN A 554 -7.07 -8.41 12.99
C ASN A 554 -8.48 -8.94 13.27
N LEU A 555 -8.88 -10.05 12.64
CA LEU A 555 -10.20 -10.66 12.87
C LEU A 555 -10.34 -11.21 14.30
N VAL A 556 -9.35 -11.96 14.77
CA VAL A 556 -9.41 -12.55 16.12
C VAL A 556 -9.29 -11.51 17.23
N LEU A 557 -8.50 -10.46 17.01
CA LEU A 557 -8.39 -9.32 17.93
C LEU A 557 -9.67 -8.48 17.93
N GLN A 558 -10.24 -8.19 16.77
CA GLN A 558 -11.52 -7.49 16.69
C GLN A 558 -12.60 -8.22 17.46
N GLU A 559 -12.77 -9.53 17.25
CA GLU A 559 -13.79 -10.32 17.94
C GLU A 559 -13.55 -10.37 19.46
N ALA A 560 -12.28 -10.38 19.88
CA ALA A 560 -11.95 -10.39 21.30
C ALA A 560 -12.11 -9.02 21.98
N LEU A 561 -11.82 -7.92 21.29
CA LEU A 561 -11.76 -6.57 21.85
C LEU A 561 -13.03 -5.77 21.59
N ASN A 562 -13.69 -5.99 20.45
CA ASN A 562 -14.89 -5.32 20.01
C ASN A 562 -15.91 -6.34 19.45
N PRO A 563 -16.61 -7.10 20.31
CA PRO A 563 -17.52 -8.16 19.88
C PRO A 563 -18.87 -7.65 19.33
N THR A 564 -19.05 -6.35 19.18
CA THR A 564 -20.24 -5.74 18.58
C THR A 564 -20.44 -6.29 17.18
N LYS A 565 -21.67 -6.67 16.81
CA LYS A 565 -21.98 -7.23 15.48
C LYS A 565 -22.42 -6.19 14.46
N GLU A 566 -22.90 -5.05 14.94
CA GLU A 566 -23.35 -3.95 14.09
C GLU A 566 -22.17 -3.24 13.45
N GLY A 567 -22.20 -3.14 12.12
CA GLY A 567 -21.12 -2.53 11.34
C GLY A 567 -21.42 -2.53 9.85
N LEU A 568 -20.52 -1.98 9.08
CA LEU A 568 -20.56 -1.99 7.61
C LEU A 568 -19.56 -3.00 7.07
N SER A 569 -20.04 -3.91 6.23
CA SER A 569 -19.22 -4.96 5.65
C SER A 569 -18.68 -4.56 4.27
N ARG A 570 -17.38 -4.71 4.07
CA ARG A 570 -16.71 -4.52 2.79
C ARG A 570 -15.42 -5.34 2.73
N GLY A 571 -15.10 -5.95 1.58
CA GLY A 571 -13.84 -6.64 1.37
C GLY A 571 -13.53 -7.79 2.35
N GLY A 572 -14.56 -8.44 2.92
CA GLY A 572 -14.40 -9.51 3.93
C GLY A 572 -14.22 -9.01 5.37
N TYR A 573 -14.17 -7.70 5.58
CA TYR A 573 -14.15 -7.09 6.92
C TYR A 573 -15.53 -6.52 7.28
N ASN A 574 -15.84 -6.53 8.57
CA ASN A 574 -16.98 -5.83 9.14
C ASN A 574 -16.45 -4.70 10.03
N PHE A 575 -16.57 -3.48 9.58
CA PHE A 575 -16.10 -2.29 10.28
C PHE A 575 -17.13 -1.85 11.32
N ARG A 576 -16.74 -1.86 12.59
CA ARG A 576 -17.62 -1.65 13.75
C ARG A 576 -17.25 -0.36 14.47
N LYS A 577 -18.21 0.29 15.11
CA LYS A 577 -17.91 1.42 16.00
C LYS A 577 -16.87 1.02 17.05
N GLY A 578 -15.84 1.84 17.24
CA GLY A 578 -14.73 1.59 18.16
C GLY A 578 -13.58 0.76 17.57
N ASP A 579 -13.71 0.26 16.33
CA ASP A 579 -12.60 -0.45 15.69
C ASP A 579 -11.41 0.49 15.41
N ARG A 580 -10.22 -0.06 15.60
CA ARG A 580 -8.97 0.58 15.18
C ARG A 580 -8.73 0.28 13.71
N VAL A 581 -8.57 1.33 12.90
CA VAL A 581 -8.38 1.23 11.46
C VAL A 581 -7.14 1.99 11.00
N MET A 582 -6.64 1.64 9.82
CA MET A 582 -5.55 2.31 9.14
C MET A 582 -6.00 2.69 7.74
N GLN A 583 -5.73 3.92 7.34
CA GLN A 583 -5.80 4.34 5.94
C GLN A 583 -4.71 3.62 5.15
N ILE A 584 -5.06 3.00 4.02
CA ILE A 584 -4.12 2.21 3.21
C ILE A 584 -3.82 2.83 1.85
N HIS A 585 -4.45 3.95 1.53
CA HIS A 585 -4.20 4.77 0.35
C HIS A 585 -4.15 6.25 0.75
N ASN A 586 -3.38 7.05 0.02
CA ASN A 586 -3.42 8.48 0.21
C ASN A 586 -4.73 9.03 -0.35
N ASN A 587 -5.48 9.77 0.47
CA ASN A 587 -6.67 10.52 0.05
C ASN A 587 -6.43 12.01 0.33
N TYR A 588 -6.08 12.73 -0.71
CA TYR A 588 -5.70 14.15 -0.61
C TYR A 588 -6.90 15.04 -0.37
N ASP A 589 -8.09 14.65 -0.87
CA ASP A 589 -9.33 15.41 -0.67
C ASP A 589 -9.79 15.36 0.79
N LYS A 590 -9.61 14.22 1.43
CA LYS A 590 -9.90 14.01 2.85
C LYS A 590 -8.71 14.33 3.75
N GLU A 591 -7.54 14.64 3.17
CA GLU A 591 -6.27 14.89 3.84
C GLU A 591 -5.86 13.76 4.81
N VAL A 592 -6.10 12.50 4.45
CA VAL A 592 -5.65 11.31 5.17
C VAL A 592 -4.70 10.51 4.30
N PHE A 593 -3.67 9.94 4.92
CA PHE A 593 -2.55 9.37 4.20
C PHE A 593 -2.35 7.90 4.56
N ASN A 594 -1.69 7.17 3.67
CA ASN A 594 -1.33 5.78 3.91
C ASN A 594 -0.51 5.65 5.20
N GLY A 595 -0.99 4.79 6.10
CA GLY A 595 -0.40 4.56 7.42
C GLY A 595 -1.06 5.34 8.56
N ASP A 596 -1.95 6.30 8.27
CA ASP A 596 -2.67 7.02 9.32
C ASP A 596 -3.58 6.07 10.08
N LEU A 597 -3.50 6.08 11.42
CA LEU A 597 -4.36 5.30 12.29
C LEU A 597 -5.50 6.13 12.84
N GLY A 598 -6.67 5.53 12.88
CA GLY A 598 -7.86 6.14 13.45
C GLY A 598 -8.75 5.13 14.17
N TYR A 599 -9.80 5.64 14.77
CA TYR A 599 -10.85 4.85 15.40
C TYR A 599 -12.19 5.19 14.77
N ILE A 600 -13.01 4.17 14.53
CA ILE A 600 -14.36 4.36 14.02
C ILE A 600 -15.23 4.96 15.13
N GLU A 601 -15.61 6.22 14.98
CA GLU A 601 -16.40 6.96 15.97
C GLU A 601 -17.89 6.64 15.88
N SER A 602 -18.41 6.52 14.66
CA SER A 602 -19.80 6.18 14.40
C SER A 602 -19.98 5.37 13.12
N VAL A 603 -21.04 4.56 13.11
CA VAL A 603 -21.49 3.78 11.96
C VAL A 603 -22.96 4.08 11.73
N ASN A 604 -23.32 4.48 10.52
CA ASN A 604 -24.70 4.67 10.08
C ASN A 604 -25.05 3.57 9.07
N THR A 605 -25.84 2.61 9.48
CA THR A 605 -26.25 1.48 8.65
C THR A 605 -27.34 1.85 7.65
N GLU A 606 -28.14 2.89 7.92
CA GLU A 606 -29.20 3.37 7.03
C GLU A 606 -28.62 4.11 5.84
N ASP A 607 -27.74 5.09 6.09
CA ASP A 607 -27.05 5.88 5.04
C ASP A 607 -25.80 5.15 4.49
N ARG A 608 -25.43 4.02 5.11
CA ARG A 608 -24.25 3.22 4.73
C ARG A 608 -22.96 4.02 4.76
N THR A 609 -22.77 4.83 5.79
CA THR A 609 -21.57 5.62 6.04
C THR A 609 -20.96 5.30 7.40
N LEU A 610 -19.68 5.58 7.56
CA LEU A 610 -19.01 5.58 8.85
C LEU A 610 -18.09 6.78 8.98
N VAL A 611 -17.82 7.19 10.22
CA VAL A 611 -16.90 8.28 10.53
C VAL A 611 -15.71 7.72 11.30
N VAL A 612 -14.51 8.02 10.81
CA VAL A 612 -13.25 7.67 11.46
C VAL A 612 -12.62 8.92 12.05
N ASN A 613 -12.21 8.82 13.30
CA ASN A 613 -11.43 9.84 13.99
C ASN A 613 -9.93 9.54 13.81
N PHE A 614 -9.25 10.33 12.97
CA PHE A 614 -7.79 10.31 12.80
C PHE A 614 -7.19 11.44 13.64
N GLU A 615 -6.86 11.19 14.90
CA GLU A 615 -6.17 12.14 15.78
C GLU A 615 -6.81 13.56 15.76
N ASP A 616 -8.11 13.64 16.14
CA ASP A 616 -8.95 14.85 16.17
C ASP A 616 -9.52 15.32 14.81
N ARG A 617 -9.23 14.60 13.72
CA ARG A 617 -9.88 14.82 12.43
C ARG A 617 -10.95 13.77 12.18
N MET A 618 -12.18 14.22 12.05
CA MET A 618 -13.33 13.38 11.70
C MET A 618 -13.46 13.27 10.19
N VAL A 619 -13.40 12.04 9.67
CA VAL A 619 -13.46 11.76 8.23
C VAL A 619 -14.58 10.76 7.97
N GLU A 620 -15.52 11.16 7.11
CA GLU A 620 -16.63 10.31 6.69
C GLU A 620 -16.25 9.45 5.47
N TYR A 621 -16.67 8.19 5.50
CA TYR A 621 -16.49 7.22 4.43
C TYR A 621 -17.84 6.61 4.04
N GLU A 622 -18.11 6.57 2.75
CA GLU A 622 -19.15 5.73 2.18
C GLU A 622 -18.69 4.27 2.08
N VAL A 623 -19.63 3.32 1.97
CA VAL A 623 -19.28 1.90 1.81
C VAL A 623 -18.37 1.65 0.60
N SER A 624 -18.53 2.42 -0.47
CA SER A 624 -17.67 2.34 -1.66
C SER A 624 -16.20 2.68 -1.40
N GLU A 625 -15.94 3.51 -0.38
CA GLU A 625 -14.62 4.00 0.00
C GLU A 625 -13.96 3.16 1.11
N LEU A 626 -14.67 2.19 1.68
CA LEU A 626 -14.12 1.35 2.76
C LEU A 626 -12.94 0.46 2.32
N ASP A 627 -12.71 0.34 1.01
CA ASP A 627 -11.51 -0.31 0.47
C ASP A 627 -10.22 0.50 0.76
N GLU A 628 -10.36 1.77 1.14
CA GLU A 628 -9.25 2.61 1.60
C GLU A 628 -8.86 2.34 3.07
N LEU A 629 -9.66 1.58 3.79
CA LEU A 629 -9.46 1.27 5.21
C LEU A 629 -9.09 -0.20 5.42
N SER A 630 -8.27 -0.45 6.42
CA SER A 630 -7.97 -1.78 6.93
C SER A 630 -8.08 -1.79 8.45
N LEU A 631 -8.52 -2.91 9.04
CA LEU A 631 -8.39 -3.08 10.49
C LEU A 631 -6.90 -2.99 10.89
N ALA A 632 -6.61 -2.39 12.02
CA ALA A 632 -5.26 -2.07 12.46
C ALA A 632 -4.93 -2.49 13.91
N TYR A 633 -5.62 -3.46 14.46
CA TYR A 633 -5.23 -4.12 15.72
C TYR A 633 -3.87 -4.81 15.55
N ALA A 634 -3.63 -5.41 14.38
CA ALA A 634 -2.36 -5.95 13.95
C ALA A 634 -1.95 -5.35 12.60
N THR A 635 -0.67 -5.02 12.44
CA THR A 635 -0.10 -4.52 11.18
C THR A 635 1.18 -5.27 10.84
N THR A 636 1.61 -5.22 9.58
CA THR A 636 2.94 -5.75 9.25
C THR A 636 4.04 -4.81 9.73
N ILE A 637 5.22 -5.35 9.99
CA ILE A 637 6.39 -4.56 10.40
C ILE A 637 6.71 -3.49 9.35
N HIS A 638 6.55 -3.80 8.06
CA HIS A 638 6.73 -2.84 6.96
C HIS A 638 5.79 -1.63 7.07
N LYS A 639 4.50 -1.87 7.37
CA LYS A 639 3.52 -0.79 7.55
C LYS A 639 3.70 0.00 8.86
N ALA A 640 4.50 -0.52 9.78
CA ALA A 640 4.83 0.13 11.03
C ALA A 640 6.11 1.00 10.95
N GLN A 641 6.79 1.03 9.79
CA GLN A 641 7.95 1.91 9.60
C GLN A 641 7.57 3.38 9.83
N GLY A 642 8.46 4.17 10.39
CA GLY A 642 8.21 5.56 10.78
C GLY A 642 7.28 5.76 11.98
N SER A 643 6.69 4.67 12.52
CA SER A 643 5.82 4.70 13.72
C SER A 643 6.54 4.14 14.93
N GLU A 644 6.13 4.58 16.13
CA GLU A 644 6.58 4.02 17.40
C GLU A 644 5.36 3.82 18.31
N TYR A 645 5.43 2.79 19.15
CA TYR A 645 4.32 2.41 20.02
C TYR A 645 4.82 2.19 21.45
N PRO A 646 4.04 2.54 22.48
CA PRO A 646 4.41 2.24 23.85
C PRO A 646 4.67 0.76 24.08
N ILE A 647 3.81 -0.13 23.56
CA ILE A 647 3.94 -1.58 23.66
C ILE A 647 3.86 -2.22 22.27
N VAL A 648 4.82 -3.10 21.97
CA VAL A 648 4.81 -3.94 20.76
C VAL A 648 4.72 -5.40 21.16
N VAL A 649 3.84 -6.15 20.51
CA VAL A 649 3.74 -7.61 20.59
C VAL A 649 4.01 -8.18 19.20
N MET A 650 4.97 -9.11 19.07
CA MET A 650 5.40 -9.61 17.77
C MET A 650 5.59 -11.13 17.75
N PRO A 651 4.89 -11.89 16.86
CA PRO A 651 5.16 -13.31 16.66
C PRO A 651 6.44 -13.51 15.82
N VAL A 652 7.26 -14.48 16.22
CA VAL A 652 8.48 -14.89 15.52
C VAL A 652 8.51 -16.41 15.37
N LEU A 653 8.04 -16.93 14.25
CA LEU A 653 7.88 -18.36 13.98
C LEU A 653 8.59 -18.79 12.70
N MET A 654 9.07 -20.03 12.63
CA MET A 654 9.69 -20.59 11.42
C MET A 654 8.74 -20.61 10.20
N LYS A 655 7.43 -20.60 10.40
CA LYS A 655 6.44 -20.45 9.31
C LYS A 655 6.61 -19.13 8.53
N HIS A 656 7.29 -18.15 9.11
CA HIS A 656 7.62 -16.87 8.49
C HIS A 656 8.98 -16.85 7.77
N TYR A 657 9.63 -18.00 7.56
CA TYR A 657 11.05 -18.12 7.16
C TYR A 657 11.43 -17.23 5.96
N VAL A 658 10.54 -17.07 4.98
CA VAL A 658 10.75 -16.22 3.80
C VAL A 658 11.00 -14.76 4.18
N MET A 659 10.32 -14.27 5.23
CA MET A 659 10.39 -12.89 5.71
C MET A 659 11.34 -12.71 6.90
N LEU A 660 11.82 -13.81 7.50
CA LEU A 660 12.69 -13.72 8.68
C LEU A 660 14.08 -13.26 8.29
N GLN A 661 14.32 -11.96 8.46
CA GLN A 661 15.58 -11.29 8.17
C GLN A 661 15.98 -10.42 9.35
N ARG A 662 17.28 -10.16 9.48
CA ARG A 662 17.85 -9.39 10.59
C ARG A 662 17.22 -8.00 10.71
N ASN A 663 17.20 -7.26 9.63
CA ASN A 663 16.64 -5.90 9.57
C ASN A 663 15.14 -5.86 9.85
N LEU A 664 14.37 -6.90 9.47
CA LEU A 664 12.94 -6.98 9.79
C LEU A 664 12.72 -7.08 11.29
N ILE A 665 13.41 -8.01 11.97
CA ILE A 665 13.29 -8.18 13.42
C ILE A 665 13.82 -6.95 14.17
N TYR A 666 14.95 -6.42 13.72
CA TYR A 666 15.51 -5.18 14.24
C TYR A 666 14.51 -4.03 14.14
N THR A 667 13.93 -3.81 12.96
CA THR A 667 12.91 -2.78 12.75
C THR A 667 11.70 -2.99 13.67
N GLY A 668 11.19 -4.22 13.78
CA GLY A 668 10.04 -4.52 14.61
C GLY A 668 10.28 -4.21 16.10
N ILE A 669 11.43 -4.62 16.64
CA ILE A 669 11.82 -4.37 18.04
C ILE A 669 11.98 -2.87 18.30
N THR A 670 12.62 -2.13 17.38
CA THR A 670 12.86 -0.69 17.52
C THR A 670 11.58 0.16 17.43
N ARG A 671 10.43 -0.43 17.12
CA ARG A 671 9.12 0.26 17.19
C ARG A 671 8.59 0.35 18.62
N ALA A 672 9.13 -0.41 19.58
CA ALA A 672 8.69 -0.40 20.96
C ALA A 672 9.40 0.69 21.78
N LYS A 673 8.62 1.52 22.50
CA LYS A 673 9.15 2.57 23.40
C LYS A 673 9.33 2.11 24.82
N LYS A 674 8.37 1.32 25.36
CA LYS A 674 8.34 0.94 26.77
C LYS A 674 8.43 -0.56 26.96
N ILE A 675 7.72 -1.35 26.17
CA ILE A 675 7.65 -2.80 26.29
C ILE A 675 7.67 -3.45 24.93
N CYS A 676 8.52 -4.44 24.76
CA CYS A 676 8.55 -5.34 23.60
C CYS A 676 8.35 -6.78 24.03
N VAL A 677 7.34 -7.45 23.48
CA VAL A 677 7.04 -8.86 23.74
C VAL A 677 7.19 -9.65 22.45
N LEU A 678 8.20 -10.49 22.35
CA LEU A 678 8.31 -11.47 21.27
C LEU A 678 7.65 -12.78 21.70
N ILE A 679 6.90 -13.42 20.80
CA ILE A 679 6.28 -14.71 21.04
C ILE A 679 6.68 -15.65 19.92
N GLY A 680 7.34 -16.75 20.22
CA GLY A 680 7.71 -17.67 19.17
C GLY A 680 8.84 -18.63 19.52
N SER A 681 9.56 -19.02 18.47
CA SER A 681 10.65 -19.96 18.53
C SER A 681 12.01 -19.25 18.63
N PRO A 682 12.86 -19.59 19.61
CA PRO A 682 14.25 -19.11 19.64
C PRO A 682 15.02 -19.46 18.36
N ARG A 683 14.69 -20.61 17.73
CA ARG A 683 15.26 -21.02 16.45
C ARG A 683 14.89 -20.06 15.32
N ALA A 684 13.64 -19.58 15.29
CA ALA A 684 13.20 -18.61 14.29
C ALA A 684 13.90 -17.26 14.48
N LEU A 685 14.06 -16.82 15.71
CA LEU A 685 14.82 -15.61 16.03
C LEU A 685 16.29 -15.74 15.61
N ALA A 686 16.95 -16.87 15.95
CA ALA A 686 18.32 -17.15 15.54
C ALA A 686 18.47 -17.17 14.00
N TYR A 687 17.52 -17.80 13.29
CA TYR A 687 17.50 -17.82 11.84
C TYR A 687 17.44 -16.40 11.27
N ALA A 688 16.53 -15.57 11.77
CA ALA A 688 16.38 -14.19 11.32
C ALA A 688 17.66 -13.36 11.54
N ILE A 689 18.32 -13.51 12.67
CA ILE A 689 19.56 -12.79 13.02
C ILE A 689 20.69 -13.11 12.05
N HIS A 690 20.76 -14.34 11.55
CA HIS A 690 21.82 -14.75 10.60
C HIS A 690 21.44 -14.53 9.13
N ASN A 691 20.17 -14.23 8.85
CA ASN A 691 19.72 -14.00 7.48
C ASN A 691 19.90 -12.52 7.06
N LEU A 692 20.81 -12.29 6.11
CA LEU A 692 21.17 -10.98 5.58
C LEU A 692 20.68 -10.74 4.13
N THR A 693 19.86 -11.60 3.58
CA THR A 693 19.58 -11.73 2.14
C THR A 693 18.93 -10.48 1.50
N VAL A 694 18.37 -9.54 2.25
CA VAL A 694 17.69 -8.34 1.70
C VAL A 694 18.63 -7.19 1.35
N SER A 695 19.90 -7.31 1.67
CA SER A 695 20.85 -6.20 1.41
C SER A 695 21.25 -6.04 -0.06
N ASP A 696 21.00 -7.03 -0.90
CA ASP A 696 21.50 -7.04 -2.28
C ASP A 696 20.41 -6.59 -3.28
N ARG A 697 20.06 -5.32 -3.21
CA ARG A 697 19.22 -4.70 -4.25
C ARG A 697 20.12 -4.25 -5.42
N ASN A 698 19.67 -4.55 -6.62
CA ASN A 698 20.31 -4.08 -7.85
C ASN A 698 20.10 -2.56 -7.97
N THR A 699 21.16 -1.78 -7.76
CA THR A 699 21.18 -0.33 -7.87
C THR A 699 22.59 0.12 -8.31
N LYS A 700 22.70 1.19 -9.06
CA LYS A 700 23.96 1.82 -9.47
C LYS A 700 24.13 3.23 -8.89
N LEU A 701 23.30 3.65 -7.94
CA LEU A 701 23.39 4.99 -7.36
C LEU A 701 24.76 5.25 -6.72
N LYS A 702 25.29 4.26 -6.00
CA LYS A 702 26.63 4.31 -5.41
C LYS A 702 27.70 4.59 -6.47
N GLU A 703 27.75 3.77 -7.52
CA GLU A 703 28.71 3.88 -8.61
C GLU A 703 28.57 5.21 -9.36
N ARG A 704 27.30 5.65 -9.59
CA ARG A 704 27.02 6.94 -10.24
C ARG A 704 27.49 8.12 -9.41
N LEU A 705 27.40 8.05 -8.08
CA LEU A 705 27.94 9.08 -7.18
C LEU A 705 29.48 9.09 -7.20
N GLN A 706 30.13 7.94 -7.35
CA GLN A 706 31.59 7.81 -7.39
C GLN A 706 32.21 8.24 -8.72
N GLN A 707 31.48 8.13 -9.82
CA GLN A 707 31.93 8.57 -11.12
C GLN A 707 32.17 10.09 -11.17
N GLU A 708 33.28 10.55 -11.69
CA GLU A 708 33.54 11.96 -11.96
C GLU A 708 32.52 12.50 -12.98
N HIS A 709 32.20 13.81 -12.89
CA HIS A 709 31.29 14.46 -13.82
C HIS A 709 31.72 14.17 -15.28
N ARG A 710 30.97 13.32 -15.97
CA ARG A 710 30.93 13.37 -17.44
C ARG A 710 29.76 14.32 -17.77
N GLU A 711 30.09 15.50 -18.28
CA GLU A 711 29.12 16.35 -18.96
C GLU A 711 28.44 15.51 -20.05
N LEU A 712 27.12 15.38 -19.98
CA LEU A 712 26.31 14.82 -21.05
C LEU A 712 26.16 15.84 -22.18
#